data_85d6e58de5a264dec209296064fed4de
#
_entry.id   85d6e58de5a264dec209296064fed4de
#
_cell.length_a   1.000
_cell.length_b   1.000
_cell.length_c   1.000
_cell.angle_alpha   90.00
_cell.angle_beta   90.00
_cell.angle_gamma   90.00
#
_symmetry.space_group_name_H-M   'P 1'
#
loop_
_entity.id
_entity.type
_entity.pdbx_description
1 polymer ?
#
loop_
_entity_poly.entity_id
_entity_poly.type
_entity_poly.pdbx_seq_one_letter_code
_entity_poly.pdbx_strand_id
1 'polypeptide(L)'
;MKTAFYKNSLINLEQTNREDFQKLYEDGKKGLLSCSVCREQVRLYLGIHNHPTFYHHLKRNSTCEDPFIQPSSNSDHDKDEYLERDGFRLPKSRTIIAAETTPSYKTAQALKILQPFNEQKATSIEETNGYMKQLQSAGVHFDENQARAVISTEGPLLILAGAGSGKTRVLTARTAYMLVEQRIAPNRLMLVTFTAKAAAEMKKRLTSYPGIDLRQINSIVSGTFHSIFYKILLYHDRERWSGENLLKKDWQREQIVKEAGRKLGLDDKEFAYDLALQQIGLWKNTLQFPGQVRAESAWEEKVALLYRDYEKVKETNGLFDFDDMLIGCHQLFKEKPHLLEKYQNRFDYFLIDEFQDINKVQYELIKMLSLRTKNVCAVGDDDQSIYAFRGSDPTYLLDFAKDFSGTKMVILNQNYRSPHEIVETANAIISANQQRHKKEMRAQYTLSVQPKIFYPYDEEEEATMIVTDIQEKIEAGAKPEDFAILFRTNTASRAVFERLTASSLPFKMDQDIESFYDRFIVRGILSFFRLSLNEDDSDAIKHILPALFLKQSVFRDLQAESILQDCSMLEALSHVKTGFAFQEQKLKKLVKIVRSLTTTPPLLAIERVEKELGFQDFIKKRGNEGNKLEKGSDDIRDLKVAARPFSSIVELIEHANHMSAMNREIKALGKKMNNAIILSTIHRSKGLEYQNVYLLGAVDGSIPHDFALDSYRNGDMQPLEEERRLLYVAVTRAMEKLYLSVPQNRRGRKANPSRFLSKLKKEPLVES
;
A
#
# COMPACT_ATOMS: atom_id res chain seq x y z
N MET A 1 28.72 13.52 -19.71
CA MET A 1 29.90 14.11 -18.98
C MET A 1 29.84 13.67 -17.51
N LYS A 2 30.98 13.42 -16.89
CA LYS A 2 31.08 13.09 -15.46
C LYS A 2 31.52 14.28 -14.61
N THR A 3 31.96 15.37 -15.23
CA THR A 3 32.41 16.59 -14.55
C THR A 3 31.54 17.79 -14.87
N ALA A 4 31.33 18.65 -13.88
CA ALA A 4 30.64 19.93 -14.02
C ALA A 4 31.15 20.91 -12.96
N PHE A 5 30.90 22.23 -13.18
CA PHE A 5 31.11 23.24 -12.15
C PHE A 5 29.86 23.44 -11.30
N TYR A 6 30.03 23.40 -10.00
CA TYR A 6 29.03 23.74 -8.99
C TYR A 6 29.55 24.83 -8.07
N LYS A 7 28.92 26.00 -8.05
CA LYS A 7 29.36 27.15 -7.27
C LYS A 7 30.86 27.47 -7.47
N ASN A 8 31.31 27.46 -8.73
CA ASN A 8 32.69 27.68 -9.15
C ASN A 8 33.74 26.60 -8.80
N SER A 9 33.31 25.49 -8.15
CA SER A 9 34.19 24.36 -7.89
C SER A 9 33.91 23.26 -8.90
N LEU A 10 34.97 22.63 -9.43
CA LEU A 10 34.84 21.47 -10.31
C LEU A 10 34.44 20.25 -9.47
N ILE A 11 33.35 19.60 -9.84
CA ILE A 11 32.87 18.36 -9.24
C ILE A 11 33.03 17.21 -10.23
N ASN A 12 33.39 16.04 -9.73
CA ASN A 12 33.44 14.78 -10.48
C ASN A 12 32.51 13.75 -9.83
N LEU A 13 31.54 13.21 -10.56
CA LEU A 13 30.57 12.24 -10.05
C LEU A 13 31.22 10.96 -9.48
N GLU A 14 32.38 10.58 -9.97
CA GLU A 14 33.09 9.40 -9.45
C GLU A 14 33.70 9.63 -8.05
N GLN A 15 33.95 10.89 -7.69
CA GLN A 15 34.50 11.31 -6.41
C GLN A 15 33.46 11.92 -5.48
N THR A 16 32.25 12.16 -5.97
CA THR A 16 31.15 12.75 -5.22
C THR A 16 30.43 11.69 -4.42
N ASN A 17 30.14 11.98 -3.14
CA ASN A 17 29.34 11.08 -2.31
C ASN A 17 27.97 10.84 -2.90
N ARG A 18 27.49 9.61 -2.82
CA ARG A 18 26.19 9.21 -3.35
C ARG A 18 25.03 10.01 -2.75
N GLU A 19 25.11 10.38 -1.49
CA GLU A 19 24.10 11.20 -0.79
C GLU A 19 23.92 12.60 -1.38
N ASP A 20 24.92 13.11 -2.09
CA ASP A 20 24.88 14.45 -2.71
C ASP A 20 24.21 14.44 -4.09
N PHE A 21 23.99 13.29 -4.73
CA PHE A 21 23.48 13.21 -6.09
C PHE A 21 22.08 13.81 -6.22
N GLN A 22 21.21 13.57 -5.25
CA GLN A 22 19.88 14.16 -5.26
C GLN A 22 19.92 15.68 -5.15
N LYS A 23 20.80 16.21 -4.32
CA LYS A 23 21.03 17.67 -4.20
C LYS A 23 21.56 18.26 -5.50
N LEU A 24 22.54 17.62 -6.11
CA LEU A 24 23.07 18.07 -7.41
C LEU A 24 22.01 18.03 -8.51
N TYR A 25 21.13 17.05 -8.50
CA TYR A 25 20.00 16.98 -9.43
C TYR A 25 19.06 18.17 -9.27
N GLU A 26 18.68 18.52 -8.03
CA GLU A 26 17.82 19.66 -7.73
C GLU A 26 18.50 21.00 -8.09
N ASP A 27 19.76 21.14 -7.70
CA ASP A 27 20.53 22.36 -7.97
C ASP A 27 20.80 22.53 -9.48
N GLY A 28 20.93 21.43 -10.23
CA GLY A 28 20.99 21.46 -11.69
C GLY A 28 19.70 21.97 -12.33
N LYS A 29 18.53 21.62 -11.76
CA LYS A 29 17.25 22.19 -12.22
C LYS A 29 17.13 23.68 -11.93
N LYS A 30 17.75 24.17 -10.85
CA LYS A 30 17.82 25.60 -10.51
C LYS A 30 18.88 26.37 -11.31
N GLY A 31 19.61 25.69 -12.22
CA GLY A 31 20.64 26.32 -13.05
C GLY A 31 21.97 26.59 -12.33
N LEU A 32 22.22 25.96 -11.19
CA LEU A 32 23.43 26.14 -10.39
C LEU A 32 24.62 25.27 -10.87
N LEU A 33 24.41 24.44 -11.89
CA LEU A 33 25.44 23.60 -12.49
C LEU A 33 25.81 24.15 -13.89
N SER A 34 27.10 24.18 -14.20
CA SER A 34 27.60 24.57 -15.53
C SER A 34 28.60 23.56 -16.08
N CYS A 35 28.61 23.41 -17.40
CA CYS A 35 29.49 22.49 -18.12
C CYS A 35 30.97 22.78 -17.83
N SER A 36 31.75 21.76 -17.60
CA SER A 36 33.19 21.87 -17.40
C SER A 36 33.95 22.41 -18.64
N VAL A 37 33.35 22.27 -19.83
CA VAL A 37 33.96 22.69 -21.13
C VAL A 37 33.43 24.04 -21.60
N CYS A 38 32.14 24.15 -21.85
CA CYS A 38 31.54 25.33 -22.49
C CYS A 38 30.89 26.32 -21.51
N ARG A 39 30.84 26.02 -20.22
CA ARG A 39 30.22 26.84 -19.16
C ARG A 39 28.70 27.05 -19.29
N GLU A 40 28.06 26.45 -20.28
CA GLU A 40 26.57 26.46 -20.36
C GLU A 40 25.95 25.65 -19.21
N GLN A 41 24.68 25.92 -18.91
CA GLN A 41 23.96 25.20 -17.87
C GLN A 41 23.81 23.72 -18.22
N VAL A 42 24.07 22.89 -17.24
CA VAL A 42 23.90 21.43 -17.32
C VAL A 42 23.00 20.92 -16.20
N ARG A 43 22.41 19.77 -16.42
CA ARG A 43 21.62 19.04 -15.44
C ARG A 43 22.22 17.66 -15.19
N LEU A 44 22.02 17.15 -13.99
CA LEU A 44 22.39 15.78 -13.66
C LEU A 44 21.29 14.81 -14.13
N TYR A 45 21.67 13.78 -14.86
CA TYR A 45 20.80 12.65 -15.17
C TYR A 45 20.84 11.62 -14.01
N LEU A 46 19.67 11.26 -13.48
CA LEU A 46 19.50 10.19 -12.51
C LEU A 46 18.34 9.29 -12.98
N GLY A 47 18.66 8.23 -13.66
CA GLY A 47 17.70 7.26 -14.19
C GLY A 47 18.01 5.84 -13.75
N ILE A 48 17.17 4.88 -14.13
CA ILE A 48 17.26 3.48 -13.72
C ILE A 48 18.33 2.72 -14.52
N HIS A 49 18.47 3.03 -15.80
CA HIS A 49 19.21 2.19 -16.75
C HIS A 49 20.64 2.63 -17.00
N ASN A 50 20.94 3.90 -16.85
CA ASN A 50 22.23 4.49 -17.17
C ASN A 50 22.90 5.07 -15.93
N HIS A 51 24.22 5.10 -15.94
CA HIS A 51 24.99 5.78 -14.89
C HIS A 51 24.68 7.29 -14.88
N PRO A 52 24.78 7.95 -13.73
CA PRO A 52 24.61 9.39 -13.61
C PRO A 52 25.61 10.12 -14.53
N THR A 53 25.08 11.12 -15.23
CA THR A 53 25.88 11.96 -16.15
C THR A 53 25.31 13.37 -16.18
N PHE A 54 26.19 14.36 -16.41
CA PHE A 54 25.75 15.72 -16.70
C PHE A 54 25.42 15.86 -18.19
N TYR A 55 24.33 16.57 -18.51
CA TYR A 55 23.88 16.80 -19.87
C TYR A 55 23.37 18.23 -20.08
N HIS A 56 23.49 18.74 -21.32
CA HIS A 56 22.96 20.04 -21.69
C HIS A 56 21.47 19.96 -21.94
N HIS A 57 20.70 20.78 -21.22
CA HIS A 57 19.22 20.73 -21.33
C HIS A 57 18.71 21.43 -22.61
N LEU A 58 19.36 22.50 -23.04
CA LEU A 58 18.92 23.35 -24.17
C LEU A 58 19.50 22.94 -25.54
N LYS A 59 20.62 22.21 -25.55
CA LYS A 59 21.27 21.72 -26.78
C LYS A 59 21.43 20.20 -26.70
N ARG A 60 20.49 19.47 -27.29
CA ARG A 60 20.54 17.99 -27.34
C ARG A 60 21.72 17.41 -28.13
N ASN A 61 22.49 18.23 -28.89
CA ASN A 61 23.56 17.81 -29.80
C ASN A 61 24.94 18.43 -29.50
N SER A 62 25.20 18.91 -28.29
CA SER A 62 26.54 19.40 -27.97
C SER A 62 27.46 18.24 -27.58
N THR A 63 28.49 17.99 -28.41
CA THR A 63 29.55 17.01 -28.19
C THR A 63 30.61 17.54 -27.22
N CYS A 64 30.22 18.00 -26.03
CA CYS A 64 31.19 18.30 -24.99
C CYS A 64 31.65 17.00 -24.36
N GLU A 65 32.82 16.52 -24.71
CA GLU A 65 33.48 15.40 -24.04
C GLU A 65 34.21 15.89 -22.79
N ASP A 66 34.32 15.03 -21.77
CA ASP A 66 35.04 15.35 -20.54
C ASP A 66 36.54 15.54 -20.81
N PRO A 67 37.11 16.74 -20.62
CA PRO A 67 38.54 16.97 -20.90
C PRO A 67 39.47 16.29 -19.86
N PHE A 68 38.90 15.71 -18.78
CA PHE A 68 39.64 15.20 -17.62
C PHE A 68 39.63 13.68 -17.46
N ILE A 69 39.10 12.92 -18.43
CA ILE A 69 39.28 11.48 -18.44
C ILE A 69 40.63 11.16 -19.07
N GLN A 70 41.70 11.17 -18.27
CA GLN A 70 42.88 10.42 -18.66
C GLN A 70 42.52 8.92 -18.58
N PRO A 71 42.75 8.14 -19.61
CA PRO A 71 42.66 6.71 -19.51
C PRO A 71 43.59 6.29 -18.38
N SER A 72 43.08 5.53 -17.41
CA SER A 72 43.93 4.88 -16.41
C SER A 72 44.94 4.04 -17.13
N SER A 73 46.14 4.62 -17.34
CA SER A 73 47.31 3.84 -17.73
C SER A 73 47.58 2.92 -16.52
N ASN A 74 47.41 1.63 -16.76
CA ASN A 74 48.04 0.63 -15.91
C ASN A 74 49.56 0.89 -15.98
N SER A 75 50.05 1.68 -15.04
CA SER A 75 51.46 1.81 -14.82
C SER A 75 51.84 0.83 -13.71
N ASP A 76 52.48 -0.25 -14.12
CA ASP A 76 53.41 -1.00 -13.32
C ASP A 76 54.30 -0.05 -12.49
N HIS A 77 53.99 0.09 -11.22
CA HIS A 77 54.91 0.60 -10.20
C HIS A 77 54.83 -0.29 -8.97
N ASP A 78 55.35 -1.50 -9.16
CA ASP A 78 55.87 -2.31 -8.08
C ASP A 78 57.38 -2.04 -8.00
N LYS A 79 57.81 -1.09 -7.16
CA LYS A 79 59.15 -1.02 -6.54
C LYS A 79 59.22 0.03 -5.45
N ASP A 80 59.54 -0.46 -4.23
CA ASP A 80 60.16 0.29 -3.11
C ASP A 80 59.25 1.08 -2.18
N GLU A 81 58.30 0.40 -1.50
CA GLU A 81 57.62 0.97 -0.32
C GLU A 81 57.87 0.21 0.99
N TYR A 82 58.96 -0.52 1.12
CA TYR A 82 59.30 -1.22 2.38
C TYR A 82 60.68 -0.83 2.87
N LEU A 83 60.82 -0.61 4.18
CA LEU A 83 62.07 -0.51 4.90
C LEU A 83 62.35 -1.87 5.53
N GLU A 84 63.52 -2.42 5.26
CA GLU A 84 64.06 -3.60 5.97
C GLU A 84 64.81 -3.12 7.22
N ARG A 85 64.35 -3.55 8.38
CA ARG A 85 65.03 -3.33 9.65
C ARG A 85 64.95 -4.62 10.46
N ASP A 86 66.15 -5.14 10.83
CA ASP A 86 66.32 -6.34 11.65
C ASP A 86 65.60 -7.61 11.10
N GLY A 87 65.59 -7.79 9.78
CA GLY A 87 64.99 -8.97 9.13
C GLY A 87 63.45 -8.87 8.94
N PHE A 88 62.85 -7.72 9.21
CA PHE A 88 61.43 -7.48 8.98
C PHE A 88 61.21 -6.41 7.90
N ARG A 89 60.32 -6.69 6.94
CA ARG A 89 59.80 -5.71 5.97
C ARG A 89 58.69 -4.91 6.59
N LEU A 90 58.92 -3.60 6.82
CA LEU A 90 57.92 -2.67 7.36
C LEU A 90 57.51 -1.66 6.25
N PRO A 91 56.20 -1.40 6.05
CA PRO A 91 55.79 -0.37 5.11
C PRO A 91 56.23 1.01 5.56
N LYS A 92 56.72 1.84 4.64
CA LYS A 92 57.22 3.20 4.88
C LYS A 92 56.14 4.20 5.35
N SER A 93 54.88 3.94 5.10
CA SER A 93 53.76 4.72 5.62
C SER A 93 52.63 3.80 6.10
N ARG A 94 52.06 4.04 7.27
CA ARG A 94 50.79 3.50 7.68
C ARG A 94 49.69 4.49 7.25
N THR A 95 49.25 4.39 6.02
CA THR A 95 47.96 4.95 5.65
C THR A 95 46.92 3.98 6.18
N ILE A 96 46.21 4.39 7.23
CA ILE A 96 44.92 3.75 7.55
C ILE A 96 44.00 4.19 6.44
N ILE A 97 43.96 3.39 5.38
CA ILE A 97 42.88 3.47 4.39
C ILE A 97 41.67 2.98 5.15
N ALA A 98 40.93 3.89 5.75
CA ALA A 98 39.53 3.66 6.02
C ALA A 98 38.89 3.49 4.65
N ALA A 99 38.86 2.27 4.16
CA ALA A 99 38.07 1.91 2.99
C ALA A 99 36.60 1.93 3.41
N GLU A 100 36.06 3.12 3.69
CA GLU A 100 34.67 3.40 3.42
C GLU A 100 34.58 3.48 1.89
N THR A 101 34.40 2.31 1.26
CA THR A 101 34.00 2.26 -0.14
C THR A 101 32.70 3.02 -0.25
N THR A 102 32.78 4.25 -0.76
CA THR A 102 31.59 5.03 -1.17
C THR A 102 30.75 4.08 -2.01
N PRO A 103 29.46 3.86 -1.67
CA PRO A 103 28.65 2.89 -2.38
C PRO A 103 28.56 3.32 -3.85
N SER A 104 29.18 2.54 -4.72
CA SER A 104 29.19 2.80 -6.17
C SER A 104 27.76 2.75 -6.72
N TYR A 105 27.45 3.62 -7.67
CA TYR A 105 26.16 3.59 -8.38
C TYR A 105 26.01 2.25 -9.10
N LYS A 106 24.87 1.58 -8.85
CA LYS A 106 24.52 0.35 -9.54
C LYS A 106 23.36 0.62 -10.49
N THR A 107 23.56 0.37 -11.76
CA THR A 107 22.48 0.35 -12.76
C THR A 107 21.49 -0.78 -12.47
N ALA A 108 20.30 -0.69 -13.05
CA ALA A 108 19.30 -1.74 -12.89
C ALA A 108 19.81 -3.11 -13.34
N GLN A 109 19.58 -4.12 -12.54
CA GLN A 109 19.97 -5.49 -12.79
C GLN A 109 18.73 -6.34 -13.10
N ALA A 110 18.85 -7.22 -14.08
CA ALA A 110 17.81 -8.19 -14.38
C ALA A 110 17.73 -9.26 -13.28
N LEU A 111 16.52 -9.61 -12.87
CA LEU A 111 16.29 -10.73 -11.96
C LEU A 111 16.61 -12.06 -12.65
N LYS A 112 17.01 -13.04 -11.85
CA LYS A 112 17.25 -14.40 -12.33
C LYS A 112 15.92 -15.08 -12.62
N ILE A 113 15.76 -15.60 -13.83
CA ILE A 113 14.66 -16.48 -14.19
C ILE A 113 15.08 -17.91 -13.87
N LEU A 114 14.32 -18.58 -13.00
CA LEU A 114 14.73 -19.90 -12.48
C LEU A 114 14.46 -21.03 -13.48
N GLN A 115 13.37 -20.91 -14.24
CA GLN A 115 13.01 -21.90 -15.26
C GLN A 115 12.92 -21.24 -16.65
N PRO A 116 13.43 -21.89 -17.71
CA PRO A 116 13.29 -21.40 -19.07
C PRO A 116 11.84 -21.48 -19.53
N PHE A 117 11.48 -20.60 -20.47
CA PHE A 117 10.16 -20.67 -21.11
C PHE A 117 10.05 -21.98 -21.92
N ASN A 118 9.00 -22.74 -21.63
CA ASN A 118 8.66 -23.92 -22.38
C ASN A 118 7.31 -23.67 -23.06
N GLU A 119 7.31 -23.62 -24.39
CA GLU A 119 6.11 -23.36 -25.18
C GLU A 119 5.18 -24.57 -25.12
N GLN A 120 4.42 -24.69 -24.05
CA GLN A 120 3.28 -25.60 -23.98
C GLN A 120 2.03 -24.79 -24.31
N LYS A 121 1.60 -24.79 -25.56
CA LYS A 121 0.31 -24.19 -25.92
C LYS A 121 -0.78 -24.91 -25.15
N ALA A 122 -1.60 -24.13 -24.43
CA ALA A 122 -2.81 -24.66 -23.83
C ALA A 122 -3.62 -25.32 -24.93
N THR A 123 -3.91 -26.61 -24.75
CA THR A 123 -4.78 -27.34 -25.69
C THR A 123 -6.16 -26.70 -25.63
N SER A 124 -6.55 -26.03 -26.72
CA SER A 124 -7.94 -25.61 -26.90
C SER A 124 -8.78 -26.84 -27.15
N ILE A 125 -9.85 -27.03 -26.41
CA ILE A 125 -10.79 -28.09 -26.72
C ILE A 125 -11.58 -27.65 -27.96
N GLU A 126 -11.52 -28.47 -29.01
CA GLU A 126 -12.51 -28.43 -30.10
C GLU A 126 -13.77 -29.07 -29.54
N GLU A 127 -14.53 -28.35 -28.73
CA GLU A 127 -15.87 -28.84 -28.32
C GLU A 127 -16.84 -28.74 -29.48
N THR A 128 -17.34 -29.87 -29.86
CA THR A 128 -18.18 -30.04 -31.03
C THR A 128 -19.67 -29.76 -30.76
N ASN A 129 -20.11 -29.58 -29.51
CA ASN A 129 -21.52 -29.56 -29.14
C ASN A 129 -21.97 -28.37 -28.30
N GLY A 130 -23.23 -27.95 -28.46
CA GLY A 130 -23.98 -27.08 -27.58
C GLY A 130 -23.52 -25.64 -27.54
N TYR A 131 -23.72 -25.01 -26.35
CA TYR A 131 -23.45 -23.59 -26.14
C TYR A 131 -21.96 -23.24 -26.15
N MET A 132 -21.08 -24.18 -25.79
CA MET A 132 -19.61 -23.96 -25.83
C MET A 132 -19.15 -23.64 -27.27
N LYS A 133 -19.71 -24.28 -28.26
CA LYS A 133 -19.46 -23.98 -29.68
C LYS A 133 -19.93 -22.59 -30.07
N GLN A 134 -21.10 -22.15 -29.57
CA GLN A 134 -21.57 -20.78 -29.80
C GLN A 134 -20.64 -19.73 -29.18
N LEU A 135 -20.14 -19.97 -27.95
CA LEU A 135 -19.14 -19.11 -27.31
C LEU A 135 -17.84 -19.04 -28.13
N GLN A 136 -17.36 -20.19 -28.63
CA GLN A 136 -16.19 -20.25 -29.49
C GLN A 136 -16.37 -19.49 -30.81
N SER A 137 -17.52 -19.65 -31.46
CA SER A 137 -17.86 -18.89 -32.66
C SER A 137 -17.99 -17.38 -32.41
N ALA A 138 -18.35 -16.98 -31.21
CA ALA A 138 -18.34 -15.58 -30.77
C ALA A 138 -16.95 -15.07 -30.31
N GLY A 139 -15.87 -15.83 -30.55
CA GLY A 139 -14.50 -15.46 -30.21
C GLY A 139 -14.08 -15.73 -28.75
N VAL A 140 -14.88 -16.50 -28.01
CA VAL A 140 -14.58 -16.83 -26.61
C VAL A 140 -13.98 -18.23 -26.52
N HIS A 141 -12.67 -18.33 -26.53
CA HIS A 141 -11.92 -19.59 -26.48
C HIS A 141 -11.55 -19.95 -25.03
N PHE A 142 -11.61 -21.23 -24.69
CA PHE A 142 -11.24 -21.77 -23.38
C PHE A 142 -10.15 -22.83 -23.53
N ASP A 143 -9.24 -22.88 -22.55
CA ASP A 143 -8.42 -24.07 -22.35
C ASP A 143 -9.24 -25.19 -21.68
N GLU A 144 -8.66 -26.39 -21.62
CA GLU A 144 -9.32 -27.57 -21.07
C GLU A 144 -9.83 -27.37 -19.64
N ASN A 145 -9.03 -26.78 -18.77
CA ASN A 145 -9.42 -26.55 -17.38
C ASN A 145 -10.51 -25.48 -17.28
N GLN A 146 -10.40 -24.40 -18.08
CA GLN A 146 -11.44 -23.39 -18.15
C GLN A 146 -12.77 -23.99 -18.65
N ALA A 147 -12.75 -24.76 -19.73
CA ALA A 147 -13.94 -25.40 -20.27
C ALA A 147 -14.56 -26.37 -19.25
N ARG A 148 -13.72 -27.20 -18.58
CA ARG A 148 -14.18 -28.10 -17.51
C ARG A 148 -14.82 -27.34 -16.35
N ALA A 149 -14.28 -26.18 -15.98
CA ALA A 149 -14.86 -25.32 -14.95
C ALA A 149 -16.19 -24.70 -15.39
N VAL A 150 -16.37 -24.36 -16.67
CA VAL A 150 -17.62 -23.84 -17.22
C VAL A 150 -18.73 -24.86 -17.22
N ILE A 151 -18.47 -26.11 -17.68
CA ILE A 151 -19.49 -27.13 -17.87
C ILE A 151 -19.86 -27.91 -16.60
N SER A 152 -19.00 -27.90 -15.55
CA SER A 152 -19.24 -28.64 -14.29
C SER A 152 -20.28 -27.93 -13.42
N THR A 153 -21.57 -27.98 -13.73
CA THR A 153 -22.61 -27.16 -13.09
C THR A 153 -23.13 -27.73 -11.76
N GLU A 154 -23.12 -29.03 -11.57
CA GLU A 154 -23.72 -29.70 -10.41
C GLU A 154 -22.69 -30.02 -9.32
N GLY A 155 -23.13 -29.82 -8.08
CA GLY A 155 -22.36 -30.06 -6.86
C GLY A 155 -21.38 -28.93 -6.54
N PRO A 156 -20.69 -29.03 -5.40
CA PRO A 156 -19.70 -28.03 -5.00
C PRO A 156 -18.49 -28.08 -5.95
N LEU A 157 -18.06 -26.90 -6.38
CA LEU A 157 -16.93 -26.71 -7.28
C LEU A 157 -15.97 -25.68 -6.71
N LEU A 158 -14.71 -26.06 -6.53
CA LEU A 158 -13.62 -25.17 -6.19
C LEU A 158 -12.75 -24.89 -7.42
N ILE A 159 -12.70 -23.65 -7.85
CA ILE A 159 -11.84 -23.18 -8.96
C ILE A 159 -10.68 -22.42 -8.35
N LEU A 160 -9.51 -23.07 -8.30
CA LEU A 160 -8.27 -22.45 -7.90
C LEU A 160 -7.64 -21.75 -9.10
N ALA A 161 -7.69 -20.45 -9.14
CA ALA A 161 -7.40 -19.67 -10.32
C ALA A 161 -6.35 -18.62 -10.04
N GLY A 162 -5.11 -18.87 -10.46
CA GLY A 162 -4.01 -17.91 -10.26
C GLY A 162 -4.22 -16.55 -10.93
N ALA A 163 -3.29 -15.64 -10.71
CA ALA A 163 -3.30 -14.33 -11.35
C ALA A 163 -3.30 -14.47 -12.88
N GLY A 164 -4.11 -13.68 -13.58
CA GLY A 164 -4.15 -13.68 -15.04
C GLY A 164 -4.75 -14.93 -15.71
N SER A 165 -5.34 -15.87 -14.96
CA SER A 165 -5.91 -17.12 -15.48
C SER A 165 -7.34 -17.00 -16.03
N GLY A 166 -7.94 -15.81 -16.02
CA GLY A 166 -9.27 -15.59 -16.53
C GLY A 166 -10.42 -15.96 -15.58
N LYS A 167 -10.23 -15.89 -14.24
CA LYS A 167 -11.25 -16.13 -13.20
C LYS A 167 -12.63 -15.61 -13.57
N THR A 168 -12.74 -14.30 -13.78
CA THR A 168 -14.01 -13.61 -14.06
C THR A 168 -14.61 -14.07 -15.41
N ARG A 169 -13.77 -14.39 -16.41
CA ARG A 169 -14.20 -14.92 -17.69
C ARG A 169 -14.84 -16.28 -17.53
N VAL A 170 -14.20 -17.17 -16.79
CA VAL A 170 -14.73 -18.53 -16.52
C VAL A 170 -16.04 -18.43 -15.74
N LEU A 171 -16.11 -17.60 -14.69
CA LEU A 171 -17.30 -17.46 -13.86
C LEU A 171 -18.49 -16.90 -14.66
N THR A 172 -18.27 -15.89 -15.52
CA THR A 172 -19.32 -15.32 -16.37
C THR A 172 -19.74 -16.29 -17.49
N ALA A 173 -18.81 -17.01 -18.12
CA ALA A 173 -19.13 -18.01 -19.13
C ALA A 173 -19.89 -19.20 -18.52
N ARG A 174 -19.53 -19.64 -17.30
CA ARG A 174 -20.29 -20.65 -16.55
C ARG A 174 -21.72 -20.18 -16.29
N THR A 175 -21.89 -18.93 -15.84
CA THR A 175 -23.23 -18.34 -15.65
C THR A 175 -24.03 -18.37 -16.97
N ALA A 176 -23.40 -17.99 -18.05
CA ALA A 176 -24.02 -18.03 -19.39
C ALA A 176 -24.40 -19.45 -19.80
N TYR A 177 -23.53 -20.43 -19.63
CA TYR A 177 -23.76 -21.84 -19.89
C TYR A 177 -24.98 -22.38 -19.10
N MET A 178 -25.06 -22.03 -17.78
CA MET A 178 -26.17 -22.41 -16.91
C MET A 178 -27.53 -21.86 -17.40
N LEU A 179 -27.52 -20.62 -17.91
CA LEU A 179 -28.75 -19.96 -18.40
C LEU A 179 -29.21 -20.53 -19.75
N VAL A 180 -28.30 -20.72 -20.69
CA VAL A 180 -28.62 -21.05 -22.09
C VAL A 180 -28.68 -22.54 -22.29
N GLU A 181 -27.66 -23.30 -21.93
CA GLU A 181 -27.56 -24.73 -22.16
C GLU A 181 -28.40 -25.52 -21.13
N GLN A 182 -28.20 -25.20 -19.83
CA GLN A 182 -28.90 -25.89 -18.74
C GLN A 182 -30.33 -25.35 -18.50
N ARG A 183 -30.66 -24.21 -19.11
CA ARG A 183 -31.99 -23.54 -18.99
C ARG A 183 -32.37 -23.25 -17.52
N ILE A 184 -31.38 -22.99 -16.68
CA ILE A 184 -31.58 -22.62 -15.27
C ILE A 184 -32.24 -21.26 -15.21
N ALA A 185 -33.31 -21.14 -14.42
CA ALA A 185 -34.00 -19.87 -14.27
C ALA A 185 -33.06 -18.81 -13.61
N PRO A 186 -32.93 -17.60 -14.20
CA PRO A 186 -31.96 -16.60 -13.72
C PRO A 186 -32.12 -16.22 -12.25
N ASN A 187 -33.32 -16.19 -11.70
CA ASN A 187 -33.66 -15.87 -10.33
C ASN A 187 -33.24 -16.96 -9.31
N ARG A 188 -32.81 -18.15 -9.80
CA ARG A 188 -32.25 -19.24 -9.00
C ARG A 188 -30.73 -19.08 -8.78
N LEU A 189 -30.11 -18.14 -9.51
CA LEU A 189 -28.66 -17.91 -9.44
C LEU A 189 -28.37 -16.74 -8.50
N MET A 190 -27.41 -16.95 -7.57
CA MET A 190 -26.80 -15.89 -6.78
C MET A 190 -25.33 -15.75 -7.20
N LEU A 191 -24.98 -14.58 -7.75
CA LEU A 191 -23.63 -14.23 -8.21
C LEU A 191 -23.04 -13.17 -7.29
N VAL A 192 -22.03 -13.54 -6.51
CA VAL A 192 -21.44 -12.70 -5.47
C VAL A 192 -20.03 -12.29 -5.84
N THR A 193 -19.71 -11.00 -5.69
CA THR A 193 -18.37 -10.45 -5.92
C THR A 193 -17.92 -9.60 -4.74
N PHE A 194 -16.63 -9.28 -4.71
CA PHE A 194 -16.08 -8.47 -3.62
C PHE A 194 -16.36 -6.96 -3.79
N THR A 195 -16.43 -6.46 -5.05
CA THR A 195 -16.62 -5.03 -5.32
C THR A 195 -17.81 -4.77 -6.24
N ALA A 196 -18.46 -3.61 -6.07
CA ALA A 196 -19.55 -3.18 -6.96
C ALA A 196 -19.08 -3.02 -8.44
N LYS A 197 -17.81 -2.61 -8.63
CA LYS A 197 -17.21 -2.51 -9.97
C LYS A 197 -17.11 -3.87 -10.65
N ALA A 198 -16.65 -4.91 -9.93
CA ALA A 198 -16.60 -6.28 -10.45
C ALA A 198 -18.00 -6.81 -10.80
N ALA A 199 -19.00 -6.54 -9.95
CA ALA A 199 -20.39 -6.94 -10.25
C ALA A 199 -20.93 -6.27 -11.52
N ALA A 200 -20.64 -4.98 -11.72
CA ALA A 200 -21.03 -4.26 -12.93
C ALA A 200 -20.31 -4.78 -14.18
N GLU A 201 -19.01 -5.07 -14.06
CA GLU A 201 -18.21 -5.66 -15.13
C GLU A 201 -18.72 -7.05 -15.54
N MET A 202 -19.04 -7.91 -14.57
CA MET A 202 -19.61 -9.23 -14.84
C MET A 202 -20.94 -9.12 -15.60
N LYS A 203 -21.83 -8.21 -15.18
CA LYS A 203 -23.08 -7.95 -15.91
C LYS A 203 -22.81 -7.50 -17.34
N LYS A 204 -21.89 -6.53 -17.53
CA LYS A 204 -21.50 -6.06 -18.86
C LYS A 204 -20.95 -7.20 -19.72
N ARG A 205 -20.14 -8.08 -19.13
CA ARG A 205 -19.56 -9.22 -19.85
C ARG A 205 -20.62 -10.25 -20.25
N LEU A 206 -21.61 -10.50 -19.40
CA LEU A 206 -22.75 -11.36 -19.73
C LEU A 206 -23.56 -10.83 -20.92
N THR A 207 -23.68 -9.51 -21.10
CA THR A 207 -24.38 -8.95 -22.27
C THR A 207 -23.69 -9.22 -23.62
N SER A 208 -22.39 -9.55 -23.60
CA SER A 208 -21.65 -9.87 -24.85
C SER A 208 -21.72 -11.34 -25.23
N TYR A 209 -22.32 -12.20 -24.42
CA TYR A 209 -22.44 -13.62 -24.73
C TYR A 209 -23.70 -13.93 -25.53
N PRO A 210 -23.62 -14.85 -26.51
CA PRO A 210 -24.78 -15.22 -27.36
C PRO A 210 -25.88 -15.84 -26.52
N GLY A 211 -27.13 -15.62 -26.94
CA GLY A 211 -28.31 -16.27 -26.35
C GLY A 211 -28.75 -15.73 -24.99
N ILE A 212 -28.14 -14.64 -24.48
CA ILE A 212 -28.51 -14.02 -23.19
C ILE A 212 -29.14 -12.65 -23.45
N ASP A 213 -30.31 -12.41 -22.85
CA ASP A 213 -30.97 -11.11 -22.90
C ASP A 213 -30.81 -10.30 -21.61
N LEU A 214 -31.10 -8.99 -21.69
CA LEU A 214 -31.03 -8.08 -20.56
C LEU A 214 -32.01 -8.42 -19.42
N ARG A 215 -33.17 -9.06 -19.76
CA ARG A 215 -34.17 -9.46 -18.77
C ARG A 215 -33.63 -10.59 -17.90
N GLN A 216 -32.97 -11.56 -18.55
CA GLN A 216 -32.28 -12.66 -17.82
C GLN A 216 -31.21 -12.12 -16.91
N ILE A 217 -30.32 -11.22 -17.39
CA ILE A 217 -29.25 -10.64 -16.60
C ILE A 217 -29.77 -9.85 -15.38
N ASN A 218 -30.85 -9.08 -15.58
CA ASN A 218 -31.46 -8.30 -14.51
C ASN A 218 -32.19 -9.17 -13.46
N SER A 219 -32.58 -10.37 -13.84
CA SER A 219 -33.27 -11.34 -12.98
C SER A 219 -32.28 -12.14 -12.12
N ILE A 220 -30.97 -12.17 -12.46
CA ILE A 220 -29.92 -12.77 -11.63
C ILE A 220 -29.74 -11.92 -10.38
N VAL A 221 -29.71 -12.57 -9.21
CA VAL A 221 -29.35 -11.90 -7.97
C VAL A 221 -27.82 -11.73 -7.93
N SER A 222 -27.35 -10.56 -8.32
CA SER A 222 -25.91 -10.28 -8.39
C SER A 222 -25.53 -8.99 -7.67
N GLY A 223 -24.34 -8.98 -7.07
CA GLY A 223 -23.81 -7.85 -6.31
C GLY A 223 -22.69 -8.21 -5.36
N THR A 224 -22.36 -7.30 -4.46
CA THR A 224 -21.48 -7.58 -3.32
C THR A 224 -22.25 -8.27 -2.21
N PHE A 225 -21.57 -8.98 -1.32
CA PHE A 225 -22.20 -9.54 -0.11
C PHE A 225 -23.08 -8.51 0.60
N HIS A 226 -22.54 -7.37 0.95
CA HIS A 226 -23.31 -6.32 1.62
C HIS A 226 -24.56 -5.91 0.84
N SER A 227 -24.46 -5.70 -0.47
CA SER A 227 -25.60 -5.23 -1.27
C SER A 227 -26.72 -6.26 -1.38
N ILE A 228 -26.39 -7.55 -1.42
CA ILE A 228 -27.37 -8.63 -1.53
C ILE A 228 -28.07 -8.83 -0.17
N PHE A 229 -27.29 -8.97 0.90
CA PHE A 229 -27.84 -9.27 2.23
C PHE A 229 -28.55 -8.07 2.83
N TYR A 230 -28.09 -6.86 2.58
CA TYR A 230 -28.81 -5.64 2.96
C TYR A 230 -30.20 -5.54 2.30
N LYS A 231 -30.34 -5.92 1.03
CA LYS A 231 -31.66 -5.98 0.36
C LYS A 231 -32.59 -6.99 1.03
N ILE A 232 -32.08 -8.10 1.54
CA ILE A 232 -32.86 -9.07 2.27
C ILE A 232 -33.39 -8.44 3.57
N LEU A 233 -32.52 -7.76 4.33
CA LEU A 233 -32.92 -7.07 5.56
C LEU A 233 -33.97 -5.98 5.29
N LEU A 234 -33.75 -5.12 4.29
CA LEU A 234 -34.72 -4.09 3.87
C LEU A 234 -36.08 -4.64 3.48
N TYR A 235 -36.10 -5.82 2.89
CA TYR A 235 -37.36 -6.46 2.49
C TYR A 235 -38.16 -6.95 3.69
N HIS A 236 -37.50 -7.41 4.76
CA HIS A 236 -38.16 -7.99 5.94
C HIS A 236 -38.44 -7.00 7.06
N ASP A 237 -37.62 -5.96 7.18
CA ASP A 237 -37.77 -4.92 8.19
C ASP A 237 -37.20 -3.60 7.65
N ARG A 238 -38.03 -2.89 6.89
CA ARG A 238 -37.64 -1.66 6.22
C ARG A 238 -37.40 -0.50 7.18
N GLU A 239 -38.13 -0.48 8.31
CA GLU A 239 -38.03 0.60 9.29
C GLU A 239 -36.69 0.56 9.99
N ARG A 240 -36.30 -0.59 10.54
CA ARG A 240 -35.03 -0.78 11.22
C ARG A 240 -33.84 -0.56 10.27
N TRP A 241 -33.91 -1.09 9.05
CA TRP A 241 -32.80 -1.08 8.09
C TRP A 241 -32.87 0.07 7.07
N SER A 242 -33.59 1.13 7.40
CA SER A 242 -33.63 2.34 6.56
C SER A 242 -32.22 2.93 6.41
N GLY A 243 -31.91 3.41 5.19
CA GLY A 243 -30.63 4.09 4.92
C GLY A 243 -30.40 5.36 5.74
N GLU A 244 -31.40 5.88 6.43
CA GLU A 244 -31.32 6.99 7.38
C GLU A 244 -30.64 6.56 8.68
N ASN A 245 -30.84 5.32 9.09
CA ASN A 245 -30.30 4.73 10.30
C ASN A 245 -28.84 4.22 10.10
N LEU A 246 -28.33 4.26 8.87
CA LEU A 246 -26.98 3.79 8.55
C LEU A 246 -25.90 4.81 8.94
N LEU A 247 -24.96 4.41 9.75
CA LEU A 247 -23.73 5.15 10.05
C LEU A 247 -22.77 5.10 8.82
N LYS A 248 -23.02 5.97 7.85
CA LYS A 248 -22.31 5.98 6.55
C LYS A 248 -20.87 6.51 6.62
N LYS A 249 -20.65 7.47 7.51
CA LYS A 249 -19.38 8.20 7.60
C LYS A 249 -18.59 7.74 8.80
N ASP A 250 -17.29 7.55 8.63
CA ASP A 250 -16.40 7.08 9.70
C ASP A 250 -16.42 7.96 10.94
N TRP A 251 -16.53 9.28 10.77
CA TRP A 251 -16.60 10.20 11.90
C TRP A 251 -17.82 9.97 12.80
N GLN A 252 -18.96 9.48 12.26
CA GLN A 252 -20.17 9.18 13.05
C GLN A 252 -19.90 7.99 14.00
N ARG A 253 -19.25 6.95 13.51
CA ARG A 253 -18.83 5.79 14.30
C ARG A 253 -17.79 6.18 15.34
N GLU A 254 -16.80 6.98 14.91
CA GLU A 254 -15.73 7.45 15.77
C GLU A 254 -16.26 8.33 16.91
N GLN A 255 -17.26 9.18 16.66
CA GLN A 255 -17.88 10.00 17.70
C GLN A 255 -18.53 9.14 18.79
N ILE A 256 -19.28 8.09 18.43
CA ILE A 256 -19.91 7.17 19.38
C ILE A 256 -18.86 6.51 20.28
N VAL A 257 -17.77 6.01 19.66
CA VAL A 257 -16.70 5.32 20.40
C VAL A 257 -15.91 6.30 21.27
N LYS A 258 -15.70 7.55 20.82
CA LYS A 258 -15.08 8.61 21.62
C LYS A 258 -15.93 8.99 22.84
N GLU A 259 -17.24 9.11 22.68
CA GLU A 259 -18.16 9.40 23.80
C GLU A 259 -18.13 8.25 24.83
N ALA A 260 -18.10 7.00 24.37
CA ALA A 260 -17.92 5.85 25.25
C ALA A 260 -16.57 5.89 25.97
N GLY A 261 -15.49 6.24 25.24
CA GLY A 261 -14.15 6.35 25.79
C GLY A 261 -14.01 7.41 26.87
N ARG A 262 -14.68 8.57 26.69
CA ARG A 262 -14.72 9.63 27.73
C ARG A 262 -15.32 9.13 29.04
N LYS A 263 -16.37 8.30 28.97
CA LYS A 263 -16.98 7.69 30.18
C LYS A 263 -16.02 6.72 30.88
N LEU A 264 -15.11 6.11 30.12
CA LEU A 264 -14.07 5.22 30.63
C LEU A 264 -12.78 5.96 31.02
N GLY A 265 -12.76 7.31 30.94
CA GLY A 265 -11.59 8.13 31.23
C GLY A 265 -10.47 8.04 30.17
N LEU A 266 -10.77 7.57 28.96
CA LEU A 266 -9.85 7.52 27.86
C LEU A 266 -9.76 8.89 27.18
N ASP A 267 -8.54 9.37 26.96
CA ASP A 267 -8.34 10.67 26.30
C ASP A 267 -8.62 10.57 24.79
N ASP A 268 -9.35 11.53 24.24
CA ASP A 268 -9.77 11.55 22.83
C ASP A 268 -8.61 11.57 21.83
N LYS A 269 -7.41 11.97 22.26
CA LYS A 269 -6.24 12.13 21.39
C LYS A 269 -5.12 11.15 21.70
N GLU A 270 -5.09 10.60 22.88
CA GLU A 270 -4.11 9.59 23.27
C GLU A 270 -4.54 8.19 22.85
N PHE A 271 -5.85 7.89 22.92
CA PHE A 271 -6.38 6.59 22.55
C PHE A 271 -6.66 6.52 21.03
N ALA A 272 -6.22 5.44 20.38
CA ALA A 272 -6.37 5.23 18.95
C ALA A 272 -7.79 4.70 18.62
N TYR A 273 -8.80 5.58 18.59
CA TYR A 273 -10.19 5.22 18.32
C TYR A 273 -10.44 4.66 16.93
N ASP A 274 -9.66 5.11 15.93
CA ASP A 274 -9.66 4.57 14.56
C ASP A 274 -9.26 3.10 14.54
N LEU A 275 -8.22 2.73 15.29
CA LEU A 275 -7.80 1.34 15.45
C LEU A 275 -8.80 0.52 16.28
N ALA A 276 -9.41 1.14 17.30
CA ALA A 276 -10.46 0.48 18.06
C ALA A 276 -11.65 0.12 17.17
N LEU A 277 -12.06 1.00 16.26
CA LEU A 277 -13.11 0.71 15.28
C LEU A 277 -12.71 -0.39 14.30
N GLN A 278 -11.45 -0.44 13.88
CA GLN A 278 -10.94 -1.55 13.04
C GLN A 278 -10.99 -2.88 13.80
N GLN A 279 -10.59 -2.89 15.07
CA GLN A 279 -10.64 -4.09 15.92
C GLN A 279 -12.08 -4.53 16.18
N ILE A 280 -13.00 -3.61 16.43
CA ILE A 280 -14.44 -3.90 16.55
C ILE A 280 -14.96 -4.52 15.25
N GLY A 281 -14.61 -3.95 14.09
CA GLY A 281 -14.96 -4.49 12.79
C GLY A 281 -14.40 -5.92 12.58
N LEU A 282 -13.16 -6.18 12.99
CA LEU A 282 -12.55 -7.50 12.95
C LEU A 282 -13.35 -8.50 13.79
N TRP A 283 -13.68 -8.17 15.04
CA TRP A 283 -14.49 -9.03 15.91
C TRP A 283 -15.89 -9.27 15.33
N LYS A 284 -16.53 -8.25 14.78
CA LYS A 284 -17.83 -8.39 14.10
C LYS A 284 -17.74 -9.34 12.92
N ASN A 285 -16.75 -9.18 12.07
CA ASN A 285 -16.55 -9.98 10.86
C ASN A 285 -16.13 -11.44 11.17
N THR A 286 -15.61 -11.69 12.38
CA THR A 286 -15.29 -13.03 12.89
C THR A 286 -16.37 -13.60 13.82
N LEU A 287 -17.56 -12.94 13.90
CA LEU A 287 -18.70 -13.34 14.76
C LEU A 287 -18.35 -13.40 16.25
N GLN A 288 -17.47 -12.53 16.72
CA GLN A 288 -17.18 -12.33 18.14
C GLN A 288 -18.00 -11.15 18.66
N PHE A 289 -19.07 -11.46 19.39
CA PHE A 289 -19.93 -10.42 19.97
C PHE A 289 -19.35 -9.86 21.28
N PRO A 290 -19.80 -8.68 21.75
CA PRO A 290 -19.19 -7.98 22.91
C PRO A 290 -18.96 -8.83 24.15
N GLY A 291 -19.89 -9.75 24.45
CA GLY A 291 -19.77 -10.67 25.61
C GLY A 291 -18.90 -11.91 25.36
N GLN A 292 -18.40 -12.13 24.14
CA GLN A 292 -17.65 -13.31 23.72
C GLN A 292 -16.20 -12.99 23.37
N VAL A 293 -15.83 -11.73 23.33
CA VAL A 293 -14.47 -11.27 23.01
C VAL A 293 -13.52 -11.75 24.10
N ARG A 294 -12.43 -12.38 23.67
CA ARG A 294 -11.28 -12.70 24.52
C ARG A 294 -10.17 -11.72 24.18
N ALA A 295 -9.96 -10.74 25.05
CA ALA A 295 -8.91 -9.76 24.88
C ALA A 295 -7.54 -10.39 25.17
N GLU A 296 -6.58 -10.15 24.28
CA GLU A 296 -5.20 -10.66 24.41
C GLU A 296 -4.24 -9.60 24.96
N SER A 297 -4.71 -8.38 25.15
CA SER A 297 -3.92 -7.25 25.64
C SER A 297 -4.77 -6.26 26.45
N ALA A 298 -4.14 -5.46 27.30
CA ALA A 298 -4.80 -4.39 28.06
C ALA A 298 -5.47 -3.35 27.14
N TRP A 299 -4.95 -3.16 25.94
CA TRP A 299 -5.60 -2.30 24.96
C TRP A 299 -6.88 -2.94 24.43
N GLU A 300 -6.87 -4.22 24.09
CA GLU A 300 -8.05 -4.95 23.63
C GLU A 300 -9.14 -5.03 24.72
N GLU A 301 -8.77 -5.13 26.00
CA GLU A 301 -9.74 -5.03 27.09
C GLU A 301 -10.52 -3.71 27.06
N LYS A 302 -9.81 -2.59 26.86
CA LYS A 302 -10.45 -1.28 26.70
C LYS A 302 -11.33 -1.26 25.45
N VAL A 303 -10.87 -1.80 24.33
CA VAL A 303 -11.65 -1.86 23.08
C VAL A 303 -12.90 -2.74 23.25
N ALA A 304 -12.84 -3.84 23.99
CA ALA A 304 -13.98 -4.68 24.26
C ALA A 304 -15.07 -3.93 25.07
N LEU A 305 -14.66 -3.08 26.02
CA LEU A 305 -15.59 -2.18 26.73
C LEU A 305 -16.23 -1.18 25.77
N LEU A 306 -15.40 -0.53 24.91
CA LEU A 306 -15.89 0.38 23.89
C LEU A 306 -16.84 -0.29 22.90
N TYR A 307 -16.56 -1.54 22.50
CA TYR A 307 -17.41 -2.32 21.61
C TYR A 307 -18.80 -2.55 22.22
N ARG A 308 -18.86 -2.93 23.48
CA ARG A 308 -20.13 -3.12 24.19
C ARG A 308 -20.96 -1.82 24.22
N ASP A 309 -20.34 -0.70 24.55
CA ASP A 309 -21.03 0.59 24.60
C ASP A 309 -21.43 1.08 23.21
N TYR A 310 -20.60 0.83 22.19
CA TYR A 310 -20.89 1.13 20.79
C TYR A 310 -22.14 0.40 20.30
N GLU A 311 -22.22 -0.90 20.52
CA GLU A 311 -23.41 -1.70 20.15
C GLU A 311 -24.66 -1.25 20.93
N LYS A 312 -24.53 -0.96 22.23
CA LYS A 312 -25.62 -0.47 23.05
C LYS A 312 -26.18 0.87 22.53
N VAL A 313 -25.32 1.81 22.14
CA VAL A 313 -25.74 3.10 21.56
C VAL A 313 -26.44 2.88 20.23
N LYS A 314 -25.94 2.00 19.37
CA LYS A 314 -26.62 1.68 18.10
C LYS A 314 -27.99 1.05 18.32
N GLU A 315 -28.10 0.10 19.22
CA GLU A 315 -29.37 -0.56 19.55
C GLU A 315 -30.40 0.44 20.10
N THR A 316 -30.00 1.27 21.08
CA THR A 316 -30.88 2.26 21.71
C THR A 316 -31.42 3.30 20.71
N ASN A 317 -30.61 3.68 19.72
CA ASN A 317 -30.98 4.69 18.73
C ASN A 317 -31.45 4.09 17.38
N GLY A 318 -31.60 2.78 17.28
CA GLY A 318 -32.00 2.11 16.05
C GLY A 318 -30.97 2.22 14.91
N LEU A 319 -29.69 2.50 15.22
CA LEU A 319 -28.63 2.70 14.25
C LEU A 319 -27.94 1.37 13.87
N PHE A 320 -27.33 1.36 12.68
CA PHE A 320 -26.50 0.24 12.23
C PHE A 320 -25.33 0.74 11.37
N ASP A 321 -24.28 -0.08 11.30
CA ASP A 321 -23.13 0.14 10.42
C ASP A 321 -23.08 -0.87 9.27
N PHE A 322 -22.02 -0.81 8.43
CA PHE A 322 -21.89 -1.73 7.28
C PHE A 322 -21.74 -3.19 7.70
N ASP A 323 -21.03 -3.47 8.81
CA ASP A 323 -20.84 -4.85 9.28
C ASP A 323 -22.17 -5.46 9.77
N ASP A 324 -23.04 -4.64 10.32
CA ASP A 324 -24.37 -5.08 10.77
C ASP A 324 -25.25 -5.59 9.64
N MET A 325 -25.02 -5.17 8.40
CA MET A 325 -25.80 -5.67 7.25
C MET A 325 -25.64 -7.18 7.05
N LEU A 326 -24.44 -7.71 7.34
CA LEU A 326 -24.19 -9.14 7.25
C LEU A 326 -24.59 -9.87 8.53
N ILE A 327 -24.22 -9.33 9.68
CA ILE A 327 -24.54 -9.88 11.00
C ILE A 327 -26.05 -9.93 11.21
N GLY A 328 -26.78 -8.87 10.88
CA GLY A 328 -28.23 -8.80 11.01
C GLY A 328 -28.93 -9.84 10.13
N CYS A 329 -28.41 -10.09 8.92
CA CYS A 329 -28.95 -11.15 8.07
C CYS A 329 -28.64 -12.55 8.62
N HIS A 330 -27.45 -12.76 9.17
CA HIS A 330 -27.08 -14.02 9.83
C HIS A 330 -27.96 -14.27 11.07
N GLN A 331 -28.23 -13.26 11.88
CA GLN A 331 -29.14 -13.35 13.03
C GLN A 331 -30.58 -13.61 12.58
N LEU A 332 -31.06 -12.87 11.56
CA LEU A 332 -32.40 -13.05 11.00
C LEU A 332 -32.66 -14.51 10.59
N PHE A 333 -31.68 -15.14 9.94
CA PHE A 333 -31.80 -16.53 9.50
C PHE A 333 -31.73 -17.53 10.65
N LYS A 334 -30.98 -17.22 11.72
CA LYS A 334 -30.96 -18.05 12.94
C LYS A 334 -32.25 -17.96 13.75
N GLU A 335 -32.79 -16.76 13.89
CA GLU A 335 -34.01 -16.50 14.68
C GLU A 335 -35.28 -16.90 13.95
N LYS A 336 -35.27 -16.84 12.60
CA LYS A 336 -36.43 -17.14 11.76
C LYS A 336 -36.12 -18.24 10.73
N PRO A 337 -36.07 -19.53 11.13
CA PRO A 337 -35.69 -20.61 10.21
C PRO A 337 -36.60 -20.74 8.99
N HIS A 338 -37.87 -20.38 9.08
CA HIS A 338 -38.80 -20.35 7.94
C HIS A 338 -38.38 -19.33 6.86
N LEU A 339 -37.74 -18.22 7.23
CA LEU A 339 -37.19 -17.28 6.26
C LEU A 339 -35.94 -17.86 5.60
N LEU A 340 -35.07 -18.51 6.36
CA LEU A 340 -33.92 -19.21 5.80
C LEU A 340 -34.36 -20.24 4.76
N GLU A 341 -35.34 -21.09 5.09
CA GLU A 341 -35.91 -22.08 4.20
C GLU A 341 -36.49 -21.46 2.91
N LYS A 342 -37.18 -20.32 3.03
CA LYS A 342 -37.68 -19.54 1.89
C LYS A 342 -36.55 -19.18 0.92
N TYR A 343 -35.40 -18.71 1.43
CA TYR A 343 -34.24 -18.34 0.61
C TYR A 343 -33.47 -19.54 0.10
N GLN A 344 -33.36 -20.64 0.87
CA GLN A 344 -32.83 -21.93 0.41
C GLN A 344 -33.65 -22.51 -0.75
N ASN A 345 -34.98 -22.34 -0.72
CA ASN A 345 -35.87 -22.75 -1.81
C ASN A 345 -35.85 -21.80 -3.02
N ARG A 346 -35.39 -20.58 -2.83
CA ARG A 346 -35.25 -19.58 -3.90
C ARG A 346 -33.98 -19.77 -4.72
N PHE A 347 -32.85 -20.08 -4.08
CA PHE A 347 -31.56 -20.15 -4.74
C PHE A 347 -31.08 -21.60 -4.83
N ASP A 348 -30.74 -22.02 -6.05
CA ASP A 348 -30.21 -23.35 -6.28
C ASP A 348 -28.69 -23.32 -6.50
N TYR A 349 -28.12 -22.19 -6.97
CA TYR A 349 -26.71 -22.06 -7.33
C TYR A 349 -26.11 -20.78 -6.77
N PHE A 350 -24.91 -20.92 -6.18
CA PHE A 350 -24.12 -19.82 -5.61
C PHE A 350 -22.79 -19.76 -6.31
N LEU A 351 -22.50 -18.64 -6.98
CA LEU A 351 -21.25 -18.40 -7.68
C LEU A 351 -20.54 -17.24 -6.98
N ILE A 352 -19.36 -17.50 -6.42
CA ILE A 352 -18.66 -16.55 -5.55
C ILE A 352 -17.28 -16.31 -6.12
N ASP A 353 -17.00 -15.05 -6.48
CA ASP A 353 -15.70 -14.59 -6.92
C ASP A 353 -14.85 -14.12 -5.74
N GLU A 354 -13.52 -14.18 -5.87
CA GLU A 354 -12.54 -13.79 -4.86
C GLU A 354 -12.80 -14.47 -3.49
N PHE A 355 -13.09 -15.77 -3.51
CA PHE A 355 -13.48 -16.53 -2.33
C PHE A 355 -12.43 -16.53 -1.20
N GLN A 356 -11.14 -16.32 -1.52
CA GLN A 356 -10.06 -16.21 -0.52
C GLN A 356 -10.16 -14.96 0.36
N ASP A 357 -11.00 -13.99 -0.01
CA ASP A 357 -11.15 -12.73 0.75
C ASP A 357 -12.40 -12.70 1.63
N ILE A 358 -13.19 -13.77 1.66
CA ILE A 358 -14.40 -13.82 2.51
C ILE A 358 -14.04 -13.91 3.99
N ASN A 359 -14.88 -13.31 4.82
CA ASN A 359 -14.80 -13.40 6.27
C ASN A 359 -15.77 -14.44 6.83
N LYS A 360 -15.71 -14.70 8.13
CA LYS A 360 -16.51 -15.72 8.79
C LYS A 360 -18.01 -15.53 8.61
N VAL A 361 -18.53 -14.31 8.77
CA VAL A 361 -19.97 -14.08 8.62
C VAL A 361 -20.45 -14.32 7.19
N GLN A 362 -19.66 -13.96 6.19
CA GLN A 362 -19.96 -14.22 4.78
C GLN A 362 -19.95 -15.73 4.49
N TYR A 363 -18.96 -16.43 5.02
CA TYR A 363 -18.85 -17.88 4.87
C TYR A 363 -20.04 -18.60 5.48
N GLU A 364 -20.41 -18.26 6.73
CA GLU A 364 -21.56 -18.87 7.41
C GLU A 364 -22.88 -18.59 6.67
N LEU A 365 -23.07 -17.38 6.15
CA LEU A 365 -24.26 -17.05 5.34
C LEU A 365 -24.37 -17.92 4.08
N ILE A 366 -23.26 -18.17 3.39
CA ILE A 366 -23.25 -19.07 2.22
C ILE A 366 -23.54 -20.50 2.63
N LYS A 367 -22.92 -21.00 3.72
CA LYS A 367 -23.19 -22.36 4.25
C LYS A 367 -24.68 -22.53 4.57
N MET A 368 -25.29 -21.57 5.29
CA MET A 368 -26.71 -21.63 5.66
C MET A 368 -27.59 -21.67 4.42
N LEU A 369 -27.38 -20.81 3.44
CA LEU A 369 -28.22 -20.72 2.25
C LEU A 369 -28.05 -21.90 1.30
N SER A 370 -26.85 -22.44 1.17
CA SER A 370 -26.55 -23.54 0.23
C SER A 370 -26.79 -24.95 0.81
N LEU A 371 -27.23 -25.04 2.06
CA LEU A 371 -27.36 -26.34 2.78
C LEU A 371 -28.17 -27.38 1.99
N ARG A 372 -29.23 -26.96 1.30
CA ARG A 372 -30.13 -27.82 0.53
C ARG A 372 -29.49 -28.37 -0.73
N THR A 373 -28.87 -27.52 -1.53
CA THR A 373 -28.39 -27.88 -2.87
C THR A 373 -26.92 -28.17 -2.92
N LYS A 374 -26.12 -27.55 -2.05
CA LYS A 374 -24.65 -27.58 -2.00
C LYS A 374 -23.99 -27.15 -3.34
N ASN A 375 -24.75 -26.55 -4.26
CA ASN A 375 -24.22 -26.05 -5.54
C ASN A 375 -23.48 -24.72 -5.34
N VAL A 376 -22.32 -24.77 -4.71
CA VAL A 376 -21.45 -23.64 -4.45
C VAL A 376 -20.24 -23.71 -5.38
N CYS A 377 -20.11 -22.73 -6.25
CA CYS A 377 -18.93 -22.54 -7.07
C CYS A 377 -18.08 -21.43 -6.41
N ALA A 378 -17.01 -21.82 -5.75
CA ALA A 378 -16.02 -20.91 -5.17
C ALA A 378 -14.87 -20.69 -6.17
N VAL A 379 -14.64 -19.44 -6.58
CA VAL A 379 -13.52 -19.06 -7.44
C VAL A 379 -12.58 -18.18 -6.63
N GLY A 380 -11.29 -18.55 -6.56
CA GLY A 380 -10.34 -17.79 -5.76
C GLY A 380 -8.89 -18.14 -6.03
N ASP A 381 -8.02 -17.35 -5.44
CA ASP A 381 -6.58 -17.52 -5.44
C ASP A 381 -6.04 -17.29 -4.02
N ASP A 382 -5.73 -18.38 -3.32
CA ASP A 382 -5.17 -18.34 -1.97
C ASP A 382 -3.84 -17.55 -1.90
N ASP A 383 -3.09 -17.50 -3.01
CA ASP A 383 -1.88 -16.68 -3.14
C ASP A 383 -2.17 -15.17 -3.22
N GLN A 384 -3.43 -14.76 -3.41
CA GLN A 384 -3.86 -13.37 -3.42
C GLN A 384 -4.70 -12.97 -2.18
N SER A 385 -4.72 -13.78 -1.12
CA SER A 385 -5.37 -13.44 0.15
C SER A 385 -4.52 -12.42 0.92
N ILE A 386 -4.98 -11.16 0.95
CA ILE A 386 -4.26 -10.01 1.54
C ILE A 386 -5.16 -9.12 2.42
N TYR A 387 -6.32 -9.60 2.87
CA TYR A 387 -7.27 -8.83 3.68
C TYR A 387 -7.53 -9.45 5.06
N ALA A 388 -6.57 -10.20 5.63
CA ALA A 388 -6.70 -10.79 6.97
C ALA A 388 -6.99 -9.72 8.04
N PHE A 389 -6.43 -8.52 7.90
CA PHE A 389 -6.70 -7.39 8.79
C PHE A 389 -8.17 -6.92 8.79
N ARG A 390 -9.01 -7.38 7.82
CA ARG A 390 -10.46 -7.17 7.74
C ARG A 390 -11.26 -8.40 8.15
N GLY A 391 -10.59 -9.43 8.67
CA GLY A 391 -11.22 -10.68 9.09
C GLY A 391 -11.40 -11.70 7.97
N SER A 392 -10.80 -11.49 6.78
CA SER A 392 -10.75 -12.56 5.79
C SER A 392 -9.82 -13.67 6.25
N ASP A 393 -10.17 -14.91 5.90
CA ASP A 393 -9.42 -16.08 6.31
C ASP A 393 -9.28 -17.04 5.11
N PRO A 394 -8.07 -17.21 4.56
CA PRO A 394 -7.83 -18.11 3.44
C PRO A 394 -8.15 -19.58 3.75
N THR A 395 -8.28 -19.96 5.03
CA THR A 395 -8.62 -21.33 5.41
C THR A 395 -9.98 -21.74 4.89
N TYR A 396 -10.94 -20.82 4.70
CA TYR A 396 -12.23 -21.14 4.07
C TYR A 396 -12.09 -21.64 2.63
N LEU A 397 -11.09 -21.17 1.90
CA LEU A 397 -10.79 -21.67 0.56
C LEU A 397 -9.96 -22.95 0.65
N LEU A 398 -8.96 -23.01 1.53
CA LEU A 398 -8.09 -24.18 1.70
C LEU A 398 -8.86 -25.40 2.19
N ASP A 399 -9.81 -25.22 3.08
CA ASP A 399 -10.62 -26.27 3.69
C ASP A 399 -11.99 -26.46 3.04
N PHE A 400 -12.24 -25.79 1.90
CA PHE A 400 -13.54 -25.82 1.21
C PHE A 400 -14.09 -27.25 1.02
N ALA A 401 -13.25 -28.19 0.60
CA ALA A 401 -13.65 -29.59 0.38
C ALA A 401 -14.02 -30.35 1.67
N LYS A 402 -13.58 -29.88 2.84
CA LYS A 402 -13.96 -30.48 4.14
C LYS A 402 -15.39 -30.08 4.50
N ASP A 403 -15.77 -28.84 4.22
CA ASP A 403 -17.11 -28.33 4.54
C ASP A 403 -18.15 -28.69 3.46
N PHE A 404 -17.72 -28.76 2.19
CA PHE A 404 -18.57 -29.12 1.05
C PHE A 404 -18.14 -30.48 0.49
N SER A 405 -18.68 -31.56 1.07
CA SER A 405 -18.36 -32.92 0.64
C SER A 405 -18.71 -33.17 -0.84
N GLY A 406 -17.86 -33.90 -1.54
CA GLY A 406 -18.02 -34.15 -2.97
C GLY A 406 -17.52 -33.02 -3.86
N THR A 407 -16.75 -32.09 -3.32
CA THR A 407 -16.17 -30.96 -4.08
C THR A 407 -15.33 -31.47 -5.27
N LYS A 408 -15.66 -30.98 -6.44
CA LYS A 408 -14.79 -31.04 -7.62
C LYS A 408 -13.79 -29.89 -7.55
N MET A 409 -12.51 -30.17 -7.84
CA MET A 409 -11.49 -29.13 -7.89
C MET A 409 -10.98 -28.96 -9.32
N VAL A 410 -10.89 -27.72 -9.76
CA VAL A 410 -10.31 -27.34 -11.06
C VAL A 410 -9.23 -26.28 -10.82
N ILE A 411 -8.02 -26.49 -11.35
CA ILE A 411 -6.92 -25.56 -11.22
C ILE A 411 -6.71 -24.84 -12.55
N LEU A 412 -6.88 -23.52 -12.57
CA LEU A 412 -6.58 -22.65 -13.70
C LEU A 412 -5.15 -22.16 -13.58
N ASN A 413 -4.21 -22.86 -14.18
CA ASN A 413 -2.77 -22.60 -14.06
C ASN A 413 -2.20 -21.84 -15.29
N GLN A 414 -2.99 -21.57 -16.32
CA GLN A 414 -2.54 -20.80 -17.47
C GLN A 414 -2.69 -19.31 -17.23
N ASN A 415 -1.58 -18.55 -17.38
CA ASN A 415 -1.59 -17.08 -17.27
C ASN A 415 -1.60 -16.47 -18.67
N TYR A 416 -2.66 -15.71 -18.96
CA TYR A 416 -2.88 -15.03 -20.24
C TYR A 416 -2.54 -13.54 -20.19
N ARG A 417 -2.17 -13.03 -19.01
CA ARG A 417 -1.91 -11.60 -18.77
C ARG A 417 -0.47 -11.21 -18.96
N SER A 418 0.42 -11.94 -18.30
CA SER A 418 1.82 -11.56 -18.12
C SER A 418 2.76 -12.50 -18.85
N PRO A 419 3.93 -12.03 -19.34
CA PRO A 419 4.94 -12.87 -19.94
C PRO A 419 5.59 -13.79 -18.91
N HIS A 420 6.28 -14.82 -19.42
CA HIS A 420 6.93 -15.86 -18.64
C HIS A 420 7.84 -15.30 -17.53
N GLU A 421 8.58 -14.27 -17.81
CA GLU A 421 9.56 -13.69 -16.89
C GLU A 421 8.89 -13.11 -15.62
N ILE A 422 7.72 -12.51 -15.76
CA ILE A 422 6.93 -12.00 -14.64
C ILE A 422 6.27 -13.15 -13.88
N VAL A 423 5.68 -14.11 -14.60
CA VAL A 423 5.01 -15.27 -14.01
C VAL A 423 5.99 -16.11 -13.20
N GLU A 424 7.18 -16.37 -13.74
CA GLU A 424 8.22 -17.12 -13.05
C GLU A 424 8.75 -16.40 -11.80
N THR A 425 8.94 -15.08 -11.90
CA THR A 425 9.29 -14.26 -10.74
C THR A 425 8.23 -14.37 -9.65
N ALA A 426 6.93 -14.32 -10.00
CA ALA A 426 5.83 -14.47 -9.05
C ALA A 426 5.79 -15.88 -8.43
N ASN A 427 5.95 -16.94 -9.24
CA ASN A 427 6.03 -18.32 -8.76
C ASN A 427 7.18 -18.49 -7.76
N ALA A 428 8.38 -18.00 -8.08
CA ALA A 428 9.54 -18.07 -7.21
C ALA A 428 9.32 -17.40 -5.85
N ILE A 429 8.65 -16.23 -5.84
CA ILE A 429 8.31 -15.51 -4.61
C ILE A 429 7.35 -16.34 -3.76
N ILE A 430 6.23 -16.78 -4.36
CA ILE A 430 5.13 -17.38 -3.59
C ILE A 430 5.41 -18.82 -3.16
N SER A 431 6.32 -19.50 -3.85
CA SER A 431 6.67 -20.92 -3.57
C SER A 431 7.13 -21.19 -2.14
N ALA A 432 7.58 -20.15 -1.42
CA ALA A 432 8.06 -20.26 -0.05
C ALA A 432 6.94 -20.23 1.01
N ASN A 433 5.69 -19.91 0.63
CA ASN A 433 4.53 -20.02 1.53
C ASN A 433 4.13 -21.48 1.72
N GLN A 434 3.78 -21.84 2.95
CA GLN A 434 3.37 -23.19 3.30
C GLN A 434 1.85 -23.35 3.29
N GLN A 435 1.11 -22.35 3.78
CA GLN A 435 -0.35 -22.36 3.80
C GLN A 435 -0.94 -21.95 2.46
N ARG A 436 -0.86 -22.88 1.48
CA ARG A 436 -1.40 -22.68 0.14
C ARG A 436 -1.68 -23.99 -0.59
N HIS A 437 -2.59 -23.94 -1.56
CA HIS A 437 -2.70 -25.00 -2.56
C HIS A 437 -1.50 -24.93 -3.51
N LYS A 438 -0.79 -26.04 -3.67
CA LYS A 438 0.33 -26.13 -4.60
C LYS A 438 -0.17 -25.97 -6.03
N LYS A 439 0.15 -24.85 -6.64
CA LYS A 439 -0.11 -24.56 -8.05
C LYS A 439 1.08 -23.78 -8.62
N GLU A 440 1.39 -24.03 -9.86
CA GLU A 440 2.45 -23.36 -10.61
C GLU A 440 1.83 -22.71 -11.83
N MET A 441 1.91 -21.39 -11.91
CA MET A 441 1.35 -20.64 -13.03
C MET A 441 2.27 -20.74 -14.23
N ARG A 442 1.70 -20.89 -15.43
CA ARG A 442 2.41 -21.01 -16.70
C ARG A 442 1.98 -19.91 -17.65
N ALA A 443 2.93 -19.13 -18.13
CA ALA A 443 2.67 -18.09 -19.12
C ALA A 443 2.45 -18.68 -20.52
N GLN A 444 1.64 -17.98 -21.31
CA GLN A 444 1.37 -18.37 -22.71
C GLN A 444 2.41 -17.80 -23.68
N TYR A 445 3.22 -16.83 -23.25
CA TYR A 445 4.18 -16.14 -24.09
C TYR A 445 5.36 -15.61 -23.26
N THR A 446 6.43 -15.24 -23.96
CA THR A 446 7.61 -14.55 -23.43
C THR A 446 7.83 -13.25 -24.20
N LEU A 447 8.30 -12.23 -23.52
CA LEU A 447 8.80 -10.99 -24.15
C LEU A 447 10.31 -10.90 -24.15
N SER A 448 10.99 -11.85 -23.53
CA SER A 448 12.45 -11.85 -23.30
C SER A 448 12.93 -10.61 -22.53
N VAL A 449 12.04 -9.96 -21.78
CA VAL A 449 12.29 -8.76 -20.98
C VAL A 449 12.18 -9.14 -19.50
N GLN A 450 13.33 -9.33 -18.88
CA GLN A 450 13.38 -9.72 -17.46
C GLN A 450 12.92 -8.58 -16.54
N PRO A 451 12.20 -8.88 -15.46
CA PRO A 451 11.99 -7.93 -14.36
C PRO A 451 13.32 -7.39 -13.86
N LYS A 452 13.35 -6.12 -13.50
CA LYS A 452 14.57 -5.43 -13.09
C LYS A 452 14.51 -4.98 -11.64
N ILE A 453 15.64 -5.07 -10.97
CA ILE A 453 15.88 -4.48 -9.66
C ILE A 453 16.83 -3.30 -9.81
N PHE A 454 16.55 -2.19 -9.13
CA PHE A 454 17.42 -1.01 -9.12
C PHE A 454 17.64 -0.51 -7.70
N TYR A 455 18.73 0.22 -7.48
CA TYR A 455 19.29 0.48 -6.17
C TYR A 455 19.46 2.00 -5.94
N PRO A 456 18.38 2.75 -5.65
CA PRO A 456 18.50 4.15 -5.28
C PRO A 456 19.21 4.29 -3.94
N TYR A 457 19.79 5.46 -3.69
CA TYR A 457 20.42 5.75 -2.40
C TYR A 457 19.39 5.82 -1.29
N ASP A 458 18.31 6.57 -1.49
CA ASP A 458 17.19 6.72 -0.55
C ASP A 458 15.84 6.94 -1.29
N GLU A 459 14.79 7.33 -0.57
CA GLU A 459 13.46 7.55 -1.10
C GLU A 459 13.39 8.72 -2.09
N GLU A 460 14.22 9.75 -1.91
CA GLU A 460 14.25 10.92 -2.80
C GLU A 460 14.83 10.57 -4.16
N GLU A 461 15.94 9.84 -4.15
CA GLU A 461 16.54 9.34 -5.38
C GLU A 461 15.65 8.27 -6.03
N GLU A 462 15.00 7.39 -5.25
CA GLU A 462 14.01 6.43 -5.74
C GLU A 462 12.95 7.12 -6.59
N ALA A 463 12.35 8.18 -6.04
CA ALA A 463 11.33 8.98 -6.72
C ALA A 463 11.87 9.63 -8.00
N THR A 464 13.08 10.19 -7.94
CA THR A 464 13.73 10.82 -9.08
C THR A 464 14.00 9.84 -10.21
N MET A 465 14.56 8.66 -9.89
CA MET A 465 14.88 7.62 -10.87
C MET A 465 13.62 7.11 -11.57
N ILE A 466 12.53 6.88 -10.82
CA ILE A 466 11.26 6.38 -11.37
C ILE A 466 10.62 7.42 -12.28
N VAL A 467 10.50 8.67 -11.83
CA VAL A 467 9.84 9.72 -12.61
C VAL A 467 10.64 10.04 -13.89
N THR A 468 11.98 10.00 -13.81
CA THR A 468 12.85 10.16 -14.99
C THR A 468 12.62 9.03 -16.00
N ASP A 469 12.59 7.77 -15.56
CA ASP A 469 12.37 6.61 -16.44
C ASP A 469 10.96 6.60 -17.07
N ILE A 470 9.94 7.00 -16.30
CA ILE A 470 8.57 7.15 -16.83
C ILE A 470 8.53 8.25 -17.88
N GLN A 471 9.17 9.40 -17.62
CA GLN A 471 9.22 10.51 -18.55
C GLN A 471 9.87 10.10 -19.87
N GLU A 472 11.03 9.43 -19.83
CA GLU A 472 11.73 8.91 -21.03
C GLU A 472 10.83 7.96 -21.85
N LYS A 473 10.07 7.07 -21.18
CA LYS A 473 9.17 6.15 -21.86
C LYS A 473 7.97 6.86 -22.49
N ILE A 474 7.44 7.88 -21.82
CA ILE A 474 6.35 8.69 -22.38
C ILE A 474 6.85 9.51 -23.56
N GLU A 475 8.06 10.08 -23.51
CA GLU A 475 8.71 10.75 -24.64
C GLU A 475 8.96 9.79 -25.82
N ALA A 476 9.17 8.48 -25.53
CA ALA A 476 9.28 7.42 -26.52
C ALA A 476 7.92 6.89 -27.03
N GLY A 477 6.79 7.43 -26.58
CA GLY A 477 5.46 7.14 -27.10
C GLY A 477 4.55 6.28 -26.18
N ALA A 478 4.98 5.92 -24.98
CA ALA A 478 4.11 5.25 -24.01
C ALA A 478 3.06 6.22 -23.43
N LYS A 479 1.92 5.71 -23.02
CA LYS A 479 0.85 6.52 -22.44
C LYS A 479 0.99 6.59 -20.91
N PRO A 480 0.66 7.71 -20.26
CA PRO A 480 0.64 7.80 -18.79
C PRO A 480 -0.17 6.71 -18.10
N GLU A 481 -1.29 6.28 -18.65
CA GLU A 481 -2.15 5.22 -18.11
C GLU A 481 -1.49 3.82 -18.09
N ASP A 482 -0.39 3.63 -18.83
CA ASP A 482 0.35 2.37 -18.88
C ASP A 482 1.20 2.14 -17.62
N PHE A 483 1.33 3.15 -16.75
CA PHE A 483 2.23 3.12 -15.61
C PHE A 483 1.49 3.09 -14.28
N ALA A 484 1.97 2.20 -13.39
CA ALA A 484 1.58 2.19 -11.99
C ALA A 484 2.81 2.20 -11.08
N ILE A 485 2.75 3.02 -10.04
CA ILE A 485 3.72 3.07 -8.96
C ILE A 485 3.03 2.55 -7.70
N LEU A 486 3.47 1.38 -7.25
CA LEU A 486 2.86 0.64 -6.16
C LEU A 486 3.71 0.70 -4.89
N PHE A 487 3.06 0.81 -3.74
CA PHE A 487 3.70 0.89 -2.44
C PHE A 487 2.89 0.18 -1.35
N ARG A 488 3.59 -0.18 -0.25
CA ARG A 488 2.98 -0.91 0.87
C ARG A 488 2.12 -0.03 1.77
N THR A 489 2.61 1.15 2.13
CA THR A 489 1.95 2.10 3.04
C THR A 489 1.89 3.49 2.41
N ASN A 490 0.89 4.28 2.81
CA ASN A 490 0.70 5.64 2.28
C ASN A 490 1.91 6.55 2.52
N THR A 491 2.65 6.36 3.61
CA THR A 491 3.87 7.13 3.92
C THR A 491 4.96 6.94 2.87
N ALA A 492 5.07 5.75 2.28
CA ALA A 492 6.09 5.46 1.28
C ALA A 492 5.88 6.24 -0.04
N SER A 493 4.71 6.81 -0.28
CA SER A 493 4.43 7.56 -1.50
C SER A 493 4.87 9.02 -1.48
N ARG A 494 5.31 9.58 -0.33
CA ARG A 494 5.62 11.00 -0.17
C ARG A 494 6.60 11.52 -1.22
N ALA A 495 7.78 10.97 -1.30
CA ALA A 495 8.83 11.45 -2.21
C ALA A 495 8.39 11.36 -3.68
N VAL A 496 7.72 10.26 -4.06
CA VAL A 496 7.19 10.09 -5.43
C VAL A 496 6.06 11.08 -5.71
N PHE A 497 5.16 11.32 -4.74
CA PHE A 497 4.11 12.32 -4.87
C PHE A 497 4.70 13.71 -5.11
N GLU A 498 5.67 14.14 -4.31
CA GLU A 498 6.35 15.43 -4.44
C GLU A 498 7.08 15.54 -5.77
N ARG A 499 7.73 14.47 -6.23
CA ARG A 499 8.45 14.44 -7.51
C ARG A 499 7.50 14.50 -8.70
N LEU A 500 6.38 13.77 -8.67
CA LEU A 500 5.35 13.85 -9.71
C LEU A 500 4.69 15.22 -9.75
N THR A 501 4.39 15.81 -8.59
CA THR A 501 3.84 17.18 -8.50
C THR A 501 4.79 18.23 -9.10
N ALA A 502 6.11 18.06 -8.92
CA ALA A 502 7.14 18.92 -9.51
C ALA A 502 7.44 18.61 -10.99
N SER A 503 6.76 17.64 -11.59
CA SER A 503 6.87 17.27 -13.01
C SER A 503 5.65 17.75 -13.80
N SER A 504 5.71 17.64 -15.12
CA SER A 504 4.56 17.87 -16.02
C SER A 504 3.73 16.63 -16.27
N LEU A 505 4.04 15.50 -15.62
CA LEU A 505 3.40 14.22 -15.86
C LEU A 505 2.02 14.14 -15.19
N PRO A 506 0.96 13.77 -15.92
CA PRO A 506 -0.36 13.59 -15.33
C PRO A 506 -0.38 12.33 -14.47
N PHE A 507 -0.83 12.46 -13.23
CA PHE A 507 -0.98 11.32 -12.33
C PHE A 507 -2.25 11.43 -11.49
N LYS A 508 -2.71 10.30 -10.99
CA LYS A 508 -3.84 10.20 -10.06
C LYS A 508 -3.52 9.26 -8.92
N MET A 509 -4.16 9.50 -7.80
CA MET A 509 -3.97 8.73 -6.58
C MET A 509 -5.32 8.34 -5.98
N ASP A 510 -5.28 7.37 -5.07
CA ASP A 510 -6.47 6.94 -4.33
C ASP A 510 -6.99 8.06 -3.44
N GLN A 511 -8.34 8.18 -3.34
CA GLN A 511 -9.02 9.26 -2.63
C GLN A 511 -8.70 9.31 -1.13
N ASP A 512 -8.38 8.17 -0.53
CA ASP A 512 -8.15 8.06 0.91
C ASP A 512 -6.69 8.30 1.31
N ILE A 513 -5.78 8.53 0.37
CA ILE A 513 -4.37 8.83 0.67
C ILE A 513 -4.28 10.27 1.19
N GLU A 514 -4.17 10.42 2.50
CA GLU A 514 -3.94 11.73 3.14
C GLU A 514 -2.56 12.28 2.77
N SER A 515 -2.44 13.62 2.69
CA SER A 515 -1.13 14.26 2.55
C SER A 515 -0.23 13.87 3.73
N PHE A 516 1.03 13.57 3.46
CA PHE A 516 2.01 13.29 4.51
C PHE A 516 2.07 14.41 5.55
N TYR A 517 1.99 15.67 5.11
CA TYR A 517 2.09 16.84 5.97
C TYR A 517 0.81 17.11 6.80
N ASP A 518 -0.33 16.51 6.43
CA ASP A 518 -1.58 16.59 7.19
C ASP A 518 -1.69 15.49 8.27
N ARG A 519 -0.79 14.49 8.27
CA ARG A 519 -0.78 13.40 9.24
C ARG A 519 -0.60 13.96 10.66
N PHE A 520 -1.30 13.36 11.60
CA PHE A 520 -1.40 13.86 12.97
C PHE A 520 -0.04 14.17 13.63
N ILE A 521 0.94 13.28 13.52
CA ILE A 521 2.28 13.45 14.09
C ILE A 521 3.05 14.57 13.39
N VAL A 522 3.04 14.58 12.06
CA VAL A 522 3.74 15.58 11.25
C VAL A 522 3.15 16.96 11.50
N ARG A 523 1.82 17.06 11.46
CA ARG A 523 1.09 18.29 11.74
C ARG A 523 1.37 18.82 13.15
N GLY A 524 1.49 17.92 14.13
CA GLY A 524 1.86 18.29 15.50
C GLY A 524 3.23 18.98 15.56
N ILE A 525 4.25 18.42 14.90
CA ILE A 525 5.60 19.02 14.84
C ILE A 525 5.56 20.37 14.09
N LEU A 526 4.92 20.42 12.91
CA LEU A 526 4.79 21.66 12.14
C LEU A 526 4.02 22.74 12.90
N SER A 527 3.13 22.38 13.82
CA SER A 527 2.41 23.34 14.66
C SER A 527 3.34 24.06 15.66
N PHE A 528 4.39 23.41 16.18
CA PHE A 528 5.41 24.10 16.95
C PHE A 528 6.17 25.13 16.12
N PHE A 529 6.44 24.82 14.84
CA PHE A 529 7.10 25.77 13.92
C PHE A 529 6.18 26.95 13.60
N ARG A 530 4.88 26.71 13.37
CA ARG A 530 3.90 27.79 13.14
C ARG A 530 3.82 28.71 14.36
N LEU A 531 3.79 28.15 15.57
CA LEU A 531 3.78 28.93 16.80
C LEU A 531 5.05 29.77 17.02
N SER A 532 6.18 29.32 16.52
CA SER A 532 7.40 30.14 16.58
C SER A 532 7.35 31.37 15.66
N LEU A 533 6.49 31.34 14.62
CA LEU A 533 6.29 32.44 13.67
C LEU A 533 5.07 33.30 14.03
N ASN A 534 4.03 32.70 14.58
CA ASN A 534 2.81 33.35 15.03
C ASN A 534 2.35 32.71 16.34
N GLU A 535 2.63 33.37 17.46
CA GLU A 535 2.34 32.88 18.82
C GLU A 535 0.84 32.75 19.13
N ASP A 536 -0.03 33.35 18.29
CA ASP A 536 -1.50 33.35 18.44
C ASP A 536 -2.19 32.43 17.45
N ASP A 537 -1.45 31.54 16.76
CA ASP A 537 -2.03 30.54 15.88
C ASP A 537 -2.89 29.54 16.68
N SER A 538 -4.20 29.81 16.72
CA SER A 538 -5.20 29.03 17.45
C SER A 538 -5.26 27.55 17.02
N ASP A 539 -5.04 27.27 15.73
CA ASP A 539 -5.04 25.88 15.24
C ASP A 539 -3.76 25.16 15.65
N ALA A 540 -2.64 25.83 15.60
CA ALA A 540 -1.37 25.27 16.05
C ALA A 540 -1.41 24.96 17.55
N ILE A 541 -1.94 25.86 18.40
CA ILE A 541 -2.15 25.60 19.83
C ILE A 541 -2.96 24.31 20.05
N LYS A 542 -4.12 24.18 19.39
CA LYS A 542 -4.97 22.97 19.52
C LYS A 542 -4.24 21.68 19.15
N HIS A 543 -3.30 21.74 18.21
CA HIS A 543 -2.57 20.55 17.76
C HIS A 543 -1.39 20.17 18.67
N ILE A 544 -0.83 21.11 19.41
CA ILE A 544 0.27 20.80 20.33
C ILE A 544 -0.22 20.36 21.73
N LEU A 545 -1.43 20.72 22.15
CA LEU A 545 -1.95 20.38 23.49
C LEU A 545 -1.80 18.89 23.85
N PRO A 546 -2.10 17.92 22.94
CA PRO A 546 -1.90 16.51 23.25
C PRO A 546 -0.46 16.12 23.51
N ALA A 547 0.48 16.68 22.75
CA ALA A 547 1.92 16.43 22.94
C ALA A 547 2.43 17.00 24.27
N LEU A 548 1.72 17.98 24.83
CA LEU A 548 1.97 18.56 26.15
C LEU A 548 1.21 17.86 27.28
N PHE A 549 0.45 16.80 26.95
CA PHE A 549 -0.46 16.11 27.89
C PHE A 549 -1.50 17.04 28.53
N LEU A 550 -1.98 18.03 27.76
CA LEU A 550 -3.03 18.96 28.16
C LEU A 550 -4.37 18.62 27.49
N LYS A 551 -5.47 18.73 28.26
CA LYS A 551 -6.81 18.53 27.75
C LYS A 551 -7.21 19.64 26.77
N GLN A 552 -8.05 19.32 25.81
CA GLN A 552 -8.55 20.30 24.83
C GLN A 552 -9.37 21.45 25.46
N SER A 553 -9.97 21.20 26.65
CA SER A 553 -10.69 22.23 27.39
C SER A 553 -9.77 23.39 27.81
N VAL A 554 -8.48 23.12 28.03
CA VAL A 554 -7.46 24.14 28.36
C VAL A 554 -7.36 25.23 27.28
N PHE A 555 -7.75 24.94 26.05
CA PHE A 555 -7.72 25.92 24.97
C PHE A 555 -8.56 27.17 25.28
N ARG A 556 -9.75 27.00 25.86
CA ARG A 556 -10.61 28.14 26.27
C ARG A 556 -9.99 28.94 27.40
N ASP A 557 -9.35 28.23 28.33
CA ASP A 557 -8.70 28.89 29.47
C ASP A 557 -7.48 29.70 28.98
N LEU A 558 -6.72 29.15 27.98
CA LEU A 558 -5.63 29.88 27.34
C LEU A 558 -6.11 31.14 26.60
N GLN A 559 -7.23 31.10 25.90
CA GLN A 559 -7.81 32.28 25.26
C GLN A 559 -8.20 33.36 26.29
N ALA A 560 -8.84 32.93 27.37
CA ALA A 560 -9.21 33.85 28.46
C ALA A 560 -7.95 34.45 29.14
N GLU A 561 -6.94 33.63 29.45
CA GLU A 561 -5.71 34.06 30.08
C GLU A 561 -4.90 35.01 29.17
N SER A 562 -4.80 34.72 27.87
CA SER A 562 -4.18 35.60 26.88
C SER A 562 -4.80 37.00 26.87
N ILE A 563 -6.13 37.08 26.94
CA ILE A 563 -6.83 38.35 26.97
C ILE A 563 -6.63 39.08 28.33
N LEU A 564 -6.73 38.33 29.45
CA LEU A 564 -6.62 38.89 30.78
C LEU A 564 -5.23 39.43 31.12
N GLN A 565 -4.21 38.78 30.61
CA GLN A 565 -2.79 39.13 30.87
C GLN A 565 -2.15 39.92 29.73
N ASP A 566 -2.91 40.28 28.70
CA ASP A 566 -2.42 40.95 27.49
C ASP A 566 -1.14 40.31 26.93
N CYS A 567 -1.18 38.99 26.81
CA CYS A 567 -0.04 38.17 26.34
C CYS A 567 -0.45 37.22 25.18
N SER A 568 0.53 36.69 24.44
CA SER A 568 0.25 35.72 23.39
C SER A 568 -0.32 34.40 23.94
N MET A 569 -1.07 33.64 23.11
CA MET A 569 -1.55 32.31 23.49
C MET A 569 -0.40 31.34 23.79
N LEU A 570 0.75 31.47 23.12
CA LEU A 570 1.94 30.70 23.44
C LEU A 570 2.45 31.05 24.85
N GLU A 571 2.48 32.33 25.22
CA GLU A 571 2.92 32.80 26.55
C GLU A 571 1.93 32.36 27.64
N ALA A 572 0.62 32.42 27.37
CA ALA A 572 -0.42 31.93 28.27
C ALA A 572 -0.26 30.47 28.67
N LEU A 573 0.35 29.62 27.81
CA LEU A 573 0.72 28.24 28.19
C LEU A 573 1.64 28.16 29.41
N SER A 574 2.50 29.16 29.65
CA SER A 574 3.37 29.22 30.82
C SER A 574 2.65 29.47 32.13
N HIS A 575 1.42 29.98 32.07
CA HIS A 575 0.59 30.29 33.22
C HIS A 575 -0.37 29.16 33.60
N VAL A 576 -0.51 28.13 32.74
CA VAL A 576 -1.42 27.01 32.97
C VAL A 576 -1.06 26.28 34.26
N LYS A 577 -2.04 26.15 35.15
CA LYS A 577 -1.95 25.39 36.38
C LYS A 577 -2.46 23.97 36.16
N THR A 578 -1.54 22.99 36.19
CA THR A 578 -1.87 21.57 35.99
C THR A 578 -1.98 20.80 37.31
N GLY A 579 -1.55 21.40 38.42
CA GLY A 579 -1.41 20.73 39.71
C GLY A 579 -0.14 19.88 39.84
N PHE A 580 0.69 19.82 38.78
CA PHE A 580 1.96 19.09 38.77
C PHE A 580 3.13 20.06 38.50
N ALA A 581 3.93 20.36 39.53
CA ALA A 581 5.01 21.33 39.46
C ALA A 581 5.99 21.03 38.28
N PHE A 582 6.29 19.76 38.05
CA PHE A 582 7.15 19.34 36.93
C PHE A 582 6.58 19.75 35.55
N GLN A 583 5.28 19.54 35.33
CA GLN A 583 4.63 19.89 34.07
C GLN A 583 4.57 21.42 33.90
N GLU A 584 4.25 22.17 34.94
CA GLU A 584 4.24 23.63 34.93
C GLU A 584 5.62 24.22 34.60
N GLN A 585 6.69 23.66 35.16
CA GLN A 585 8.07 24.06 34.82
C GLN A 585 8.39 23.75 33.33
N LYS A 586 7.91 22.62 32.85
CA LYS A 586 8.12 22.25 31.44
C LYS A 586 7.39 23.24 30.49
N LEU A 587 6.17 23.67 30.82
CA LEU A 587 5.42 24.66 30.07
C LEU A 587 6.14 26.03 30.04
N LYS A 588 6.71 26.47 31.13
CA LYS A 588 7.53 27.72 31.18
C LYS A 588 8.79 27.65 30.29
N LYS A 589 9.46 26.48 30.22
CA LYS A 589 10.61 26.30 29.32
C LYS A 589 10.19 26.22 27.86
N LEU A 590 9.02 25.67 27.57
CA LEU A 590 8.49 25.49 26.22
C LEU A 590 8.47 26.80 25.44
N VAL A 591 7.96 27.88 26.00
CA VAL A 591 7.87 29.20 25.34
C VAL A 591 9.21 29.63 24.77
N LYS A 592 10.28 29.54 25.58
CA LYS A 592 11.63 29.93 25.17
C LYS A 592 12.17 29.04 24.04
N ILE A 593 11.90 27.72 24.11
CA ILE A 593 12.33 26.77 23.10
C ILE A 593 11.59 27.04 21.79
N VAL A 594 10.27 27.19 21.83
CA VAL A 594 9.46 27.47 20.64
C VAL A 594 9.93 28.75 19.94
N ARG A 595 10.09 29.84 20.68
CA ARG A 595 10.60 31.12 20.13
C ARG A 595 11.95 30.95 19.42
N SER A 596 12.85 30.11 19.95
CA SER A 596 14.17 29.86 19.35
C SER A 596 14.14 29.00 18.08
N LEU A 597 13.01 28.32 17.76
CA LEU A 597 12.89 27.51 16.54
C LEU A 597 12.96 28.36 15.28
N THR A 598 12.54 29.63 15.35
CA THR A 598 12.53 30.56 14.19
C THR A 598 13.88 30.66 13.48
N THR A 599 14.98 30.63 14.24
CA THR A 599 16.35 30.71 13.73
C THR A 599 17.06 29.37 13.63
N THR A 600 16.38 28.29 14.01
CA THR A 600 16.95 26.94 14.04
C THR A 600 16.73 26.24 12.68
N PRO A 601 17.76 25.62 12.06
CA PRO A 601 17.59 24.82 10.85
C PRO A 601 16.53 23.71 11.02
N PRO A 602 15.73 23.37 9.99
CA PRO A 602 14.57 22.50 10.10
C PRO A 602 14.86 21.15 10.76
N LEU A 603 15.96 20.50 10.39
CA LEU A 603 16.35 19.20 10.97
C LEU A 603 16.58 19.28 12.47
N LEU A 604 17.33 20.30 12.92
CA LEU A 604 17.60 20.54 14.36
C LEU A 604 16.32 20.97 15.08
N ALA A 605 15.46 21.75 14.43
CA ALA A 605 14.17 22.16 14.98
C ALA A 605 13.27 20.95 15.24
N ILE A 606 13.19 19.98 14.29
CA ILE A 606 12.46 18.72 14.49
C ILE A 606 13.04 17.94 15.69
N GLU A 607 14.37 17.83 15.80
CA GLU A 607 15.00 17.12 16.92
C GLU A 607 14.73 17.78 18.26
N ARG A 608 14.71 19.11 18.32
CA ARG A 608 14.37 19.86 19.53
C ARG A 608 12.93 19.63 19.95
N VAL A 609 11.99 19.66 19.01
CA VAL A 609 10.57 19.35 19.29
C VAL A 609 10.46 17.89 19.81
N GLU A 610 11.12 16.95 19.16
CA GLU A 610 11.10 15.54 19.55
C GLU A 610 11.62 15.32 20.98
N LYS A 611 12.81 15.86 21.29
CA LYS A 611 13.55 15.55 22.53
C LYS A 611 13.23 16.50 23.69
N GLU A 612 13.11 17.81 23.43
CA GLU A 612 13.02 18.84 24.49
C GLU A 612 11.57 19.19 24.82
N LEU A 613 10.64 19.11 23.84
CA LEU A 613 9.23 19.47 24.04
C LEU A 613 8.32 18.29 24.39
N GLY A 614 8.88 17.09 24.61
CA GLY A 614 8.16 15.91 25.10
C GLY A 614 7.38 15.15 24.03
N PHE A 615 7.60 15.47 22.76
CA PHE A 615 6.90 14.83 21.65
C PHE A 615 7.26 13.32 21.56
N GLN A 616 8.48 12.94 21.90
CA GLN A 616 8.91 11.54 21.95
C GLN A 616 8.13 10.72 22.99
N ASP A 617 7.90 11.29 24.18
CA ASP A 617 7.14 10.62 25.26
C ASP A 617 5.67 10.44 24.88
N PHE A 618 5.10 11.45 24.22
CA PHE A 618 3.77 11.39 23.66
C PHE A 618 3.61 10.25 22.64
N ILE A 619 4.55 10.13 21.69
CA ILE A 619 4.54 9.06 20.69
C ILE A 619 4.68 7.68 21.33
N LYS A 620 5.57 7.52 22.32
CA LYS A 620 5.73 6.25 23.04
C LYS A 620 4.45 5.84 23.75
N LYS A 621 3.78 6.79 24.42
CA LYS A 621 2.51 6.53 25.10
C LYS A 621 1.42 6.12 24.10
N ARG A 622 1.29 6.83 23.00
CA ARG A 622 0.34 6.51 21.92
C ARG A 622 0.66 5.17 21.23
N GLY A 623 1.93 4.84 21.05
CA GLY A 623 2.37 3.56 20.47
C GLY A 623 2.06 2.35 21.33
N ASN A 624 2.02 2.52 22.65
CA ASN A 624 1.62 1.46 23.60
C ASN A 624 0.09 1.21 23.59
N GLU A 625 -0.68 2.09 22.98
CA GLU A 625 -2.15 2.01 22.92
C GLU A 625 -2.69 1.43 21.62
N GLY A 626 -2.00 0.49 20.98
CA GLY A 626 -2.57 -0.37 19.94
C GLY A 626 -2.07 -0.20 18.52
N ASN A 627 -1.18 0.76 18.21
CA ASN A 627 -0.70 0.93 16.84
C ASN A 627 0.50 0.04 16.52
N LYS A 628 0.24 -1.18 16.01
CA LYS A 628 1.27 -2.14 15.60
C LYS A 628 1.84 -1.82 14.20
N LEU A 629 1.09 -1.15 13.33
CA LEU A 629 1.45 -0.93 11.92
C LEU A 629 2.13 0.40 11.65
N GLU A 630 1.74 1.48 12.34
CA GLU A 630 2.31 2.81 12.14
C GLU A 630 2.89 3.34 13.45
N LYS A 631 4.20 3.17 13.63
CA LYS A 631 4.90 3.81 14.75
C LYS A 631 5.03 5.29 14.41
N GLY A 632 4.48 6.19 15.22
CA GLY A 632 4.61 7.65 15.01
C GLY A 632 6.06 8.13 14.94
N SER A 633 7.02 7.33 15.41
CA SER A 633 8.46 7.52 15.19
C SER A 633 8.87 7.42 13.72
N ASP A 634 8.08 6.76 12.87
CA ASP A 634 8.36 6.66 11.44
C ASP A 634 8.01 7.95 10.71
N ASP A 635 6.88 8.57 11.08
CA ASP A 635 6.50 9.88 10.54
C ASP A 635 7.55 10.96 10.85
N ILE A 636 8.16 10.92 12.05
CA ILE A 636 9.25 11.85 12.39
C ILE A 636 10.50 11.60 11.54
N ARG A 637 10.86 10.34 11.32
CA ARG A 637 11.99 10.00 10.45
C ARG A 637 11.78 10.43 9.03
N ASP A 638 10.59 10.17 8.48
CA ASP A 638 10.20 10.61 7.15
C ASP A 638 10.20 12.15 7.05
N LEU A 639 9.75 12.86 8.11
CA LEU A 639 9.80 14.32 8.16
C LEU A 639 11.25 14.85 8.23
N LYS A 640 12.15 14.18 8.96
CA LYS A 640 13.57 14.54 8.97
C LYS A 640 14.22 14.39 7.59
N VAL A 641 13.87 13.35 6.85
CA VAL A 641 14.34 13.19 5.46
C VAL A 641 13.77 14.27 4.57
N ALA A 642 12.46 14.52 4.65
CA ALA A 642 11.79 15.57 3.88
C ALA A 642 12.32 16.98 4.18
N ALA A 643 12.79 17.23 5.40
CA ALA A 643 13.28 18.54 5.84
C ALA A 643 14.71 18.87 5.37
N ARG A 644 15.50 17.89 4.91
CA ARG A 644 16.91 18.09 4.51
C ARG A 644 17.16 19.16 3.45
N PRO A 645 16.32 19.31 2.41
CA PRO A 645 16.54 20.31 1.36
C PRO A 645 16.32 21.76 1.79
N PHE A 646 15.64 22.00 2.94
CA PHE A 646 15.20 23.33 3.35
C PHE A 646 16.21 23.97 4.30
N SER A 647 16.45 25.28 4.10
CA SER A 647 17.36 26.07 4.92
C SER A 647 16.67 26.68 6.15
N SER A 648 15.36 26.87 6.11
CA SER A 648 14.56 27.47 7.18
C SER A 648 13.25 26.71 7.44
N ILE A 649 12.70 26.88 8.63
CA ILE A 649 11.37 26.32 8.97
C ILE A 649 10.24 26.97 8.15
N VAL A 650 10.43 28.19 7.69
CA VAL A 650 9.47 28.90 6.84
C VAL A 650 9.33 28.18 5.51
N GLU A 651 10.45 27.90 4.83
CA GLU A 651 10.47 27.13 3.58
C GLU A 651 9.80 25.76 3.73
N LEU A 652 10.07 25.06 4.85
CA LEU A 652 9.46 23.76 5.13
C LEU A 652 7.94 23.86 5.33
N ILE A 653 7.45 24.90 6.05
CA ILE A 653 6.01 25.12 6.25
C ILE A 653 5.33 25.46 4.92
N GLU A 654 5.92 26.33 4.11
CA GLU A 654 5.40 26.71 2.79
C GLU A 654 5.31 25.48 1.88
N HIS A 655 6.35 24.67 1.84
CA HIS A 655 6.35 23.40 1.11
C HIS A 655 5.25 22.45 1.61
N ALA A 656 5.11 22.27 2.92
CA ALA A 656 4.09 21.42 3.51
C ALA A 656 2.67 21.87 3.13
N ASN A 657 2.41 23.18 3.22
CA ASN A 657 1.12 23.77 2.84
C ASN A 657 0.84 23.57 1.34
N HIS A 658 1.86 23.79 0.49
CA HIS A 658 1.75 23.58 -0.95
C HIS A 658 1.43 22.10 -1.27
N MET A 659 2.14 21.15 -0.69
CA MET A 659 1.90 19.72 -0.91
C MET A 659 0.52 19.28 -0.42
N SER A 660 0.03 19.81 0.70
CA SER A 660 -1.32 19.54 1.19
C SER A 660 -2.41 20.11 0.27
N ALA A 661 -2.17 21.28 -0.31
CA ALA A 661 -3.06 21.88 -1.32
C ALA A 661 -3.08 21.02 -2.61
N MET A 662 -1.91 20.65 -3.13
CA MET A 662 -1.77 19.82 -4.32
C MET A 662 -2.41 18.41 -4.13
N ASN A 663 -2.31 17.81 -2.94
CA ASN A 663 -2.96 16.55 -2.64
C ASN A 663 -4.49 16.65 -2.80
N ARG A 664 -5.10 17.73 -2.28
CA ARG A 664 -6.54 17.99 -2.42
C ARG A 664 -6.95 18.22 -3.88
N GLU A 665 -6.17 18.99 -4.62
CA GLU A 665 -6.41 19.27 -6.03
C GLU A 665 -6.33 18.01 -6.90
N ILE A 666 -5.25 17.23 -6.76
CA ILE A 666 -5.05 15.98 -7.52
C ILE A 666 -6.18 14.98 -7.23
N LYS A 667 -6.65 14.88 -5.98
CA LYS A 667 -7.81 14.06 -5.65
C LYS A 667 -9.08 14.53 -6.35
N ALA A 668 -9.30 15.83 -6.43
CA ALA A 668 -10.48 16.39 -7.10
C ALA A 668 -10.42 16.13 -8.62
N LEU A 669 -9.26 16.34 -9.24
CA LEU A 669 -9.03 16.15 -10.67
C LEU A 669 -8.97 14.66 -11.07
N GLY A 670 -8.40 13.81 -10.22
CA GLY A 670 -8.16 12.40 -10.51
C GLY A 670 -9.42 11.59 -10.85
N LYS A 671 -10.60 12.04 -10.39
CA LYS A 671 -11.90 11.45 -10.76
C LYS A 671 -12.23 11.59 -12.24
N LYS A 672 -11.70 12.63 -12.90
CA LYS A 672 -11.98 12.97 -14.30
C LYS A 672 -10.84 12.57 -15.25
N MET A 673 -9.68 12.19 -14.70
CA MET A 673 -8.50 11.85 -15.51
C MET A 673 -8.53 10.35 -15.88
N ASN A 674 -8.54 10.07 -17.17
CA ASN A 674 -8.43 8.70 -17.67
C ASN A 674 -6.99 8.34 -18.00
N ASN A 675 -6.26 9.18 -18.74
CA ASN A 675 -4.86 8.97 -19.12
C ASN A 675 -3.92 9.60 -18.08
N ALA A 676 -3.57 8.85 -17.04
CA ALA A 676 -2.73 9.32 -15.95
C ALA A 676 -1.98 8.16 -15.28
N ILE A 677 -0.77 8.42 -14.81
CA ILE A 677 0.03 7.49 -13.99
C ILE A 677 -0.74 7.17 -12.71
N ILE A 678 -0.78 5.89 -12.34
CA ILE A 678 -1.45 5.45 -11.12
C ILE A 678 -0.47 5.42 -9.96
N LEU A 679 -0.78 6.14 -8.89
CA LEU A 679 -0.08 6.09 -7.61
C LEU A 679 -1.00 5.41 -6.59
N SER A 680 -0.70 4.17 -6.20
CA SER A 680 -1.63 3.34 -5.41
C SER A 680 -0.94 2.39 -4.45
N THR A 681 -1.64 2.03 -3.37
CA THR A 681 -1.17 0.94 -2.51
C THR A 681 -1.33 -0.41 -3.23
N ILE A 682 -0.48 -1.38 -2.87
CA ILE A 682 -0.58 -2.75 -3.42
C ILE A 682 -1.97 -3.33 -3.17
N HIS A 683 -2.56 -3.10 -1.99
CA HIS A 683 -3.90 -3.61 -1.66
C HIS A 683 -4.98 -3.12 -2.62
N ARG A 684 -4.94 -1.84 -3.00
CA ARG A 684 -5.93 -1.26 -3.92
C ARG A 684 -5.69 -1.60 -5.37
N SER A 685 -4.47 -2.00 -5.73
CA SER A 685 -4.14 -2.49 -7.06
C SER A 685 -4.65 -3.91 -7.33
N LYS A 686 -5.13 -4.62 -6.30
CA LYS A 686 -5.70 -5.96 -6.48
C LYS A 686 -6.88 -5.92 -7.45
N GLY A 687 -6.89 -6.85 -8.42
CA GLY A 687 -7.88 -6.88 -9.49
C GLY A 687 -7.59 -5.94 -10.67
N LEU A 688 -6.58 -5.06 -10.57
CA LEU A 688 -6.15 -4.18 -11.66
C LEU A 688 -4.90 -4.74 -12.36
N GLU A 689 -4.54 -4.15 -13.52
CA GLU A 689 -3.39 -4.56 -14.33
C GLU A 689 -2.84 -3.37 -15.09
N TYR A 690 -1.51 -3.33 -15.31
CA TYR A 690 -0.79 -2.22 -15.91
C TYR A 690 0.36 -2.72 -16.78
N GLN A 691 0.68 -2.02 -17.86
CA GLN A 691 1.79 -2.39 -18.74
C GLN A 691 3.13 -2.37 -17.98
N ASN A 692 3.37 -1.28 -17.25
CA ASN A 692 4.62 -1.07 -16.50
C ASN A 692 4.32 -0.85 -15.02
N VAL A 693 4.94 -1.64 -14.15
CA VAL A 693 4.78 -1.55 -12.70
C VAL A 693 6.12 -1.23 -12.04
N TYR A 694 6.12 -0.19 -11.20
CA TYR A 694 7.22 0.15 -10.29
C TYR A 694 6.77 -0.15 -8.87
N LEU A 695 7.55 -0.95 -8.14
CA LEU A 695 7.31 -1.26 -6.74
C LEU A 695 8.33 -0.51 -5.87
N LEU A 696 7.84 0.36 -4.99
CA LEU A 696 8.68 1.12 -4.06
C LEU A 696 9.14 0.26 -2.88
N GLY A 697 10.38 0.45 -2.47
CA GLY A 697 10.91 -0.01 -1.21
C GLY A 697 10.81 -1.53 -0.99
N ALA A 698 11.31 -2.34 -1.93
CA ALA A 698 11.40 -3.80 -1.76
C ALA A 698 12.53 -4.17 -0.79
N VAL A 699 12.43 -3.72 0.46
CA VAL A 699 13.41 -3.90 1.55
C VAL A 699 12.72 -4.41 2.81
N ASP A 700 13.45 -5.13 3.67
CA ASP A 700 12.96 -5.54 4.99
C ASP A 700 12.60 -4.28 5.81
N GLY A 701 11.47 -4.33 6.50
CA GLY A 701 10.87 -3.18 7.18
C GLY A 701 9.83 -2.42 6.32
N SER A 702 9.78 -2.71 5.00
CA SER A 702 8.76 -2.22 4.09
C SER A 702 7.94 -3.37 3.50
N ILE A 703 8.60 -4.25 2.75
CA ILE A 703 8.04 -5.48 2.18
C ILE A 703 9.08 -6.60 2.40
N PRO A 704 8.92 -7.43 3.45
CA PRO A 704 7.86 -7.43 4.46
C PRO A 704 7.94 -6.25 5.44
N HIS A 705 6.77 -5.87 5.99
CA HIS A 705 6.65 -4.82 6.98
C HIS A 705 7.25 -5.25 8.34
N ASP A 706 7.73 -4.28 9.14
CA ASP A 706 8.34 -4.55 10.46
C ASP A 706 7.45 -5.39 11.37
N PHE A 707 6.13 -5.15 11.37
CA PHE A 707 5.18 -5.95 12.14
C PHE A 707 5.27 -7.45 11.83
N ALA A 708 5.34 -7.80 10.54
CA ALA A 708 5.44 -9.20 10.13
C ALA A 708 6.79 -9.81 10.48
N LEU A 709 7.86 -8.99 10.46
CA LEU A 709 9.19 -9.41 10.90
C LEU A 709 9.24 -9.68 12.41
N ASP A 710 8.59 -8.84 13.20
CA ASP A 710 8.51 -9.01 14.66
C ASP A 710 7.66 -10.24 15.02
N SER A 711 6.51 -10.44 14.35
CA SER A 711 5.69 -11.66 14.53
C SER A 711 6.48 -12.92 14.17
N TYR A 712 7.21 -12.91 13.07
CA TYR A 712 8.08 -14.02 12.66
C TYR A 712 9.16 -14.35 13.71
N ARG A 713 9.79 -13.33 14.31
CA ARG A 713 10.76 -13.52 15.40
C ARG A 713 10.13 -14.15 16.63
N ASN A 714 8.85 -13.91 16.85
CA ASN A 714 8.06 -14.49 17.95
C ASN A 714 7.43 -15.86 17.61
N GLY A 715 7.78 -16.44 16.44
CA GLY A 715 7.32 -17.77 16.02
C GLY A 715 6.02 -17.79 15.21
N ASP A 716 5.40 -16.65 14.94
CA ASP A 716 4.20 -16.55 14.09
C ASP A 716 4.59 -16.28 12.63
N MET A 717 4.34 -17.27 11.77
CA MET A 717 4.66 -17.23 10.34
C MET A 717 3.56 -16.55 9.49
N GLN A 718 2.33 -16.48 9.99
CA GLN A 718 1.18 -16.07 9.16
C GLN A 718 1.33 -14.64 8.61
N PRO A 719 1.72 -13.62 9.41
CA PRO A 719 1.90 -12.27 8.88
C PRO A 719 3.01 -12.18 7.81
N LEU A 720 4.06 -12.99 7.94
CA LEU A 720 5.13 -13.03 6.95
C LEU A 720 4.67 -13.64 5.63
N GLU A 721 3.85 -14.68 5.68
CA GLU A 721 3.23 -15.28 4.50
C GLU A 721 2.23 -14.33 3.82
N GLU A 722 1.48 -13.54 4.59
CA GLU A 722 0.58 -12.51 4.05
C GLU A 722 1.37 -11.40 3.33
N GLU A 723 2.47 -10.91 3.90
CA GLU A 723 3.35 -9.93 3.24
C GLU A 723 3.97 -10.49 1.95
N ARG A 724 4.25 -11.81 1.89
CA ARG A 724 4.72 -12.45 0.66
C ARG A 724 3.61 -12.55 -0.39
N ARG A 725 2.37 -12.83 0.00
CA ARG A 725 1.20 -12.74 -0.89
C ARG A 725 1.01 -11.31 -1.40
N LEU A 726 1.27 -10.32 -0.56
CA LEU A 726 1.19 -8.91 -0.97
C LEU A 726 2.23 -8.59 -2.06
N LEU A 727 3.48 -9.04 -1.90
CA LEU A 727 4.49 -8.90 -2.95
C LEU A 727 4.10 -9.65 -4.23
N TYR A 728 3.57 -10.87 -4.10
CA TYR A 728 3.04 -11.64 -5.22
C TYR A 728 1.94 -10.89 -5.96
N VAL A 729 1.01 -10.27 -5.23
CA VAL A 729 -0.04 -9.42 -5.83
C VAL A 729 0.60 -8.27 -6.60
N ALA A 730 1.57 -7.55 -6.03
CA ALA A 730 2.23 -6.42 -6.69
C ALA A 730 2.90 -6.85 -8.02
N VAL A 731 3.66 -7.93 -8.00
CA VAL A 731 4.36 -8.50 -9.18
C VAL A 731 3.36 -8.88 -10.28
N THR A 732 2.26 -9.54 -9.90
CA THR A 732 1.24 -10.01 -10.85
C THR A 732 0.35 -8.90 -11.42
N ARG A 733 0.56 -7.64 -11.03
CA ARG A 733 -0.11 -6.48 -11.67
C ARG A 733 0.54 -6.10 -12.99
N ALA A 734 1.80 -6.48 -13.21
CA ALA A 734 2.55 -6.13 -14.41
C ALA A 734 2.14 -7.00 -15.61
N MET A 735 1.92 -6.37 -16.77
CA MET A 735 1.60 -7.01 -18.03
C MET A 735 2.83 -7.14 -18.93
N GLU A 736 3.79 -6.19 -18.88
CA GLU A 736 4.98 -6.22 -19.73
C GLU A 736 6.27 -6.03 -18.96
N LYS A 737 6.35 -5.01 -18.09
CA LYS A 737 7.60 -4.64 -17.41
C LYS A 737 7.38 -4.46 -15.92
N LEU A 738 8.33 -4.98 -15.14
CA LEU A 738 8.34 -4.89 -13.69
C LEU A 738 9.68 -4.34 -13.21
N TYR A 739 9.61 -3.32 -12.36
CA TYR A 739 10.75 -2.67 -11.72
C TYR A 739 10.59 -2.73 -10.20
N LEU A 740 11.58 -3.32 -9.51
CA LEU A 740 11.60 -3.42 -8.05
C LEU A 740 12.67 -2.48 -7.51
N SER A 741 12.27 -1.51 -6.72
CA SER A 741 13.20 -0.60 -6.06
C SER A 741 13.73 -1.17 -4.75
N VAL A 742 15.03 -1.15 -4.57
CA VAL A 742 15.73 -1.57 -3.35
C VAL A 742 16.63 -0.44 -2.89
N PRO A 743 16.08 0.58 -2.19
CA PRO A 743 16.87 1.69 -1.66
C PRO A 743 17.93 1.19 -0.66
N GLN A 744 19.13 1.80 -0.70
CA GLN A 744 20.23 1.49 0.22
C GLN A 744 19.95 2.01 1.63
N ASN A 745 19.30 3.17 1.70
CA ASN A 745 18.87 3.77 2.95
C ASN A 745 17.35 4.01 2.91
N ARG A 746 16.72 3.87 4.06
CA ARG A 746 15.32 4.18 4.24
C ARG A 746 15.12 4.91 5.57
N ARG A 747 14.39 6.02 5.53
CA ARG A 747 14.16 6.85 6.72
C ARG A 747 15.47 7.24 7.42
N GLY A 748 16.51 7.53 6.63
CA GLY A 748 17.84 7.88 7.11
C GLY A 748 18.64 6.74 7.75
N ARG A 749 18.24 5.48 7.54
CA ARG A 749 18.95 4.28 8.05
C ARG A 749 19.25 3.32 6.92
N LYS A 750 20.35 2.57 7.04
CA LYS A 750 20.70 1.52 6.09
C LYS A 750 19.57 0.49 6.01
N ALA A 751 19.15 0.17 4.79
CA ALA A 751 18.08 -0.80 4.51
C ALA A 751 18.67 -2.11 3.99
N ASN A 752 18.07 -3.22 4.39
CA ASN A 752 18.41 -4.54 3.85
C ASN A 752 17.43 -4.88 2.73
N PRO A 753 17.92 -5.41 1.59
CA PRO A 753 17.03 -5.90 0.54
C PRO A 753 16.02 -6.91 1.08
N SER A 754 14.81 -6.85 0.55
CA SER A 754 13.75 -7.78 0.95
C SER A 754 14.22 -9.24 0.90
N ARG A 755 14.03 -9.97 1.99
CA ARG A 755 14.30 -11.41 2.07
C ARG A 755 13.52 -12.24 1.06
N PHE A 756 12.40 -11.70 0.56
CA PHE A 756 11.59 -12.36 -0.46
C PHE A 756 12.27 -12.40 -1.83
N LEU A 757 13.28 -11.55 -2.06
CA LEU A 757 14.04 -11.49 -3.30
C LEU A 757 15.33 -12.35 -3.29
N SER A 758 15.63 -13.03 -2.19
CA SER A 758 16.91 -13.75 -2.01
C SER A 758 17.21 -14.77 -3.10
N LYS A 759 16.19 -15.52 -3.55
CA LYS A 759 16.33 -16.54 -4.61
C LYS A 759 16.42 -15.96 -6.02
N LEU A 760 16.03 -14.70 -6.21
CA LEU A 760 15.91 -14.04 -7.52
C LEU A 760 17.11 -13.16 -7.86
N LYS A 761 18.02 -12.93 -6.92
CA LYS A 761 19.25 -12.19 -7.18
C LYS A 761 20.22 -13.08 -7.91
N LYS A 762 20.89 -12.53 -8.92
CA LYS A 762 22.11 -13.14 -9.45
C LYS A 762 23.15 -13.10 -8.32
N GLU A 763 23.81 -14.20 -8.04
CA GLU A 763 24.95 -14.20 -7.12
C GLU A 763 25.95 -13.16 -7.63
N PRO A 764 26.58 -12.35 -6.73
CA PRO A 764 27.69 -11.55 -7.15
C PRO A 764 28.71 -12.53 -7.79
N LEU A 765 29.11 -12.26 -9.02
CA LEU A 765 30.28 -12.91 -9.59
C LEU A 765 31.39 -12.70 -8.55
N VAL A 766 31.75 -13.75 -7.85
CA VAL A 766 33.00 -13.79 -7.07
C VAL A 766 34.07 -13.58 -8.12
N GLU A 767 34.59 -12.38 -8.25
CA GLU A 767 35.78 -12.11 -8.99
C GLU A 767 36.87 -12.97 -8.33
N SER A 768 37.21 -14.06 -9.03
CA SER A 768 38.32 -14.99 -8.71
C SER A 768 39.64 -14.26 -8.83
#